data_cf808d750df44c9653437725b85b1b50
#
_entry.id   cf808d750df44c9653437725b85b1b50
#
_cell.length_a   1.000
_cell.length_b   1.000
_cell.length_c   1.000
_cell.angle_alpha   90.00
_cell.angle_beta   90.00
_cell.angle_gamma   90.00
#
_symmetry.space_group_name_H-M   'P 1'
#
loop_
_entity.id
_entity.type
_entity.pdbx_description
1 polymer ?
#
loop_
_entity_poly.entity_id
_entity_poly.type
_entity_poly.pdbx_seq_one_letter_code
_entity_poly.pdbx_strand_id
1 'polypeptide(L)'
;MKWTGLNDLRESYLKFFESKGHLRMASAPLVPQGDNSVLLINAGMTPLKKYFQGIEEPPRHRVTTCQKCIRTPDIDNVGKTARHGTYFEMLGNFSFGDYFKHEATAWAWEYLTKVLEIPEDRLWVTIYEEDDEAGDIWANEVGVPRDRIIKLGKADNFWEHGSGPCGPCSEIHFDRGEKYGPFESFEQAGECDRIIEIWNLVFTQFDNDGKDNYTQLATKNIDTGMGLERLACVMQDVDNLFEVDTIQNIMKKICSVAGVNYHDDPTTDVSIRVITDHIRSTTFMVGDGIRPSNEGRGYVLRRLLRRAARHGRMLGVNRPFLYEICDTVINENLTAYPELDEKREYIKKVIKTEEESFAKTVDKGMQILGEFIKELSADDTRKPILSGENLFKLHDTYGFPVDLTREILQEKNIGIDEERFFELMNEQKAKARSNQAFKGGWDEATANALSGLTTTFVGYKSLTADSKILAMIKDGEVTDVCNEGDEVTVVLDVTPFYAESGGQVGDCGTITAGENVMQVIDTKKTGAGQFICNCHVESGCFYTDDSVKSAVDEKKRMATARNHTCAHLLQAALRKVLGDHVHQAGSFVDPYRCRFDFSHFSAVTPEELEKIEMLVNDWILSGIPVVTEELPIEEARKKGAMALFGEKYGDIVRVVQAGDVSTEFCGGTHLDNTAKAGLFKIISETSVASGVRRIEAVTGYNVLSAYDQTKAMVTNIAQVLKIANPSAVMQKCENMMNEMHAMQAEIDRLNGIISMSQMKNVTDGATEVNGIKVFSAMLSGVTGDSLRKAGDKLKDANDSFIAVLAGVSDGKGNFLCIASPEAVAKGANAGKIVKKIAAIAGGKGGGKPDTAMAGIADVTKIDEALLALTDIVKNMIG
;
A
#
# COMPACT_ATOMS: atom_id res chain seq x y z
N MET A 1 8.00 -38.98 -25.54
CA MET A 1 8.34 -38.01 -24.47
C MET A 1 8.28 -38.69 -23.13
N LYS A 2 9.28 -38.46 -22.30
CA LYS A 2 9.29 -38.93 -20.91
C LYS A 2 8.73 -37.88 -20.01
N TRP A 3 7.74 -38.22 -19.18
CA TRP A 3 7.21 -37.29 -18.17
C TRP A 3 8.35 -36.72 -17.31
N THR A 4 8.41 -35.40 -17.15
CA THR A 4 9.48 -34.74 -16.42
C THR A 4 8.89 -33.61 -15.59
N GLY A 5 9.24 -33.56 -14.29
CA GLY A 5 8.78 -32.54 -13.38
C GLY A 5 9.35 -31.15 -13.71
N LEU A 6 8.63 -30.08 -13.35
CA LEU A 6 9.02 -28.71 -13.65
C LEU A 6 10.43 -28.36 -13.13
N ASN A 7 10.75 -28.76 -11.91
CA ASN A 7 12.07 -28.52 -11.31
C ASN A 7 13.19 -29.28 -12.03
N ASP A 8 12.91 -30.51 -12.50
CA ASP A 8 13.88 -31.31 -13.27
C ASP A 8 14.10 -30.74 -14.66
N LEU A 9 13.06 -30.18 -15.29
CA LEU A 9 13.18 -29.47 -16.58
C LEU A 9 14.08 -28.25 -16.47
N ARG A 10 13.89 -27.44 -15.42
CA ARG A 10 14.74 -26.28 -15.15
C ARG A 10 16.21 -26.69 -15.04
N GLU A 11 16.48 -27.68 -14.23
CA GLU A 11 17.85 -28.17 -14.00
C GLU A 11 18.45 -28.84 -15.25
N SER A 12 17.65 -29.61 -16.00
CA SER A 12 18.05 -30.21 -17.27
C SER A 12 18.51 -29.19 -18.30
N TYR A 13 17.72 -28.11 -18.47
CA TYR A 13 18.06 -27.02 -19.39
C TYR A 13 19.37 -26.33 -19.01
N LEU A 14 19.49 -25.93 -17.76
CA LEU A 14 20.67 -25.21 -17.29
C LEU A 14 21.93 -26.07 -17.43
N LYS A 15 21.88 -27.37 -17.08
CA LYS A 15 23.01 -28.33 -17.26
C LYS A 15 23.33 -28.56 -18.73
N PHE A 16 22.33 -28.61 -19.61
CA PHE A 16 22.58 -28.75 -21.03
C PHE A 16 23.40 -27.58 -21.57
N PHE A 17 23.03 -26.34 -21.26
CA PHE A 17 23.78 -25.17 -21.72
C PHE A 17 25.12 -24.99 -20.98
N GLU A 18 25.26 -25.43 -19.74
CA GLU A 18 26.57 -25.55 -19.07
C GLU A 18 27.49 -26.47 -19.85
N SER A 19 26.98 -27.60 -20.37
CA SER A 19 27.75 -28.53 -21.21
C SER A 19 28.19 -27.92 -22.56
N LYS A 20 27.45 -26.87 -23.05
CA LYS A 20 27.80 -26.10 -24.23
C LYS A 20 28.70 -24.88 -23.91
N GLY A 21 29.22 -24.80 -22.67
CA GLY A 21 30.15 -23.78 -22.23
C GLY A 21 29.54 -22.48 -21.70
N HIS A 22 28.23 -22.45 -21.46
CA HIS A 22 27.54 -21.31 -20.88
C HIS A 22 27.84 -21.17 -19.37
N LEU A 23 27.97 -19.94 -18.91
CA LEU A 23 27.98 -19.64 -17.48
C LEU A 23 26.55 -19.62 -16.97
N ARG A 24 26.21 -20.46 -16.00
CA ARG A 24 24.95 -20.41 -15.31
C ARG A 24 24.91 -19.20 -14.38
N MET A 25 23.99 -18.30 -14.62
CA MET A 25 23.73 -17.14 -13.74
C MET A 25 22.44 -17.35 -12.95
N ALA A 26 22.43 -16.87 -11.72
CA ALA A 26 21.22 -16.84 -10.91
C ALA A 26 20.18 -15.90 -11.52
N SER A 27 18.90 -16.16 -11.26
CA SER A 27 17.82 -15.26 -11.64
C SER A 27 18.01 -13.87 -10.99
N ALA A 28 17.91 -12.82 -11.78
CA ALA A 28 17.87 -11.46 -11.25
C ALA A 28 16.56 -11.24 -10.46
N PRO A 29 16.56 -10.29 -9.50
CA PRO A 29 15.33 -9.87 -8.87
C PRO A 29 14.31 -9.32 -9.87
N LEU A 30 13.02 -9.47 -9.57
CA LEU A 30 11.92 -8.90 -10.38
C LEU A 30 11.95 -7.37 -10.47
N VAL A 31 12.67 -6.72 -9.55
CA VAL A 31 12.90 -5.27 -9.56
C VAL A 31 14.08 -4.96 -10.48
N PRO A 32 13.88 -4.26 -11.61
CA PRO A 32 14.96 -3.88 -12.51
C PRO A 32 16.00 -3.03 -11.80
N GLN A 33 17.28 -3.34 -12.01
CA GLN A 33 18.39 -2.60 -11.45
C GLN A 33 19.02 -1.69 -12.51
N GLY A 34 18.85 -0.37 -12.32
CA GLY A 34 19.41 0.62 -13.26
C GLY A 34 18.68 0.75 -14.60
N ASP A 35 17.57 0.05 -14.80
CA ASP A 35 16.70 0.18 -15.97
C ASP A 35 15.31 0.69 -15.57
N ASN A 36 14.93 1.86 -16.09
CA ASN A 36 13.63 2.48 -15.88
C ASN A 36 12.65 2.24 -17.05
N SER A 37 13.05 1.49 -18.06
CA SER A 37 12.21 1.21 -19.24
C SER A 37 11.07 0.23 -18.93
N VAL A 38 11.24 -0.61 -17.91
CA VAL A 38 10.24 -1.57 -17.46
C VAL A 38 9.96 -1.45 -15.98
N LEU A 39 8.71 -1.68 -15.60
CA LEU A 39 8.28 -1.64 -14.21
C LEU A 39 8.76 -2.87 -13.42
N LEU A 40 8.68 -4.03 -14.03
CA LEU A 40 9.09 -5.34 -13.51
C LEU A 40 9.81 -6.11 -14.62
N ILE A 41 10.72 -7.01 -14.25
CA ILE A 41 11.38 -7.90 -15.19
C ILE A 41 10.33 -8.79 -15.86
N ASN A 42 10.24 -8.72 -17.17
CA ASN A 42 9.23 -9.38 -18.00
C ASN A 42 9.79 -10.32 -19.08
N ALA A 43 11.12 -10.39 -19.20
CA ALA A 43 11.83 -11.27 -20.13
C ALA A 43 13.22 -11.63 -19.60
N GLY A 44 13.79 -12.74 -20.09
CA GLY A 44 15.10 -13.25 -19.69
C GLY A 44 16.25 -12.28 -20.00
N MET A 45 16.16 -11.56 -21.11
CA MET A 45 17.18 -10.61 -21.56
C MET A 45 17.18 -9.28 -20.78
N THR A 46 16.06 -8.92 -20.15
CA THR A 46 15.90 -7.60 -19.52
C THR A 46 17.03 -7.27 -18.53
N PRO A 47 17.47 -8.16 -17.63
CA PRO A 47 18.60 -7.89 -16.75
C PRO A 47 19.96 -7.81 -17.48
N LEU A 48 20.03 -8.30 -18.70
CA LEU A 48 21.25 -8.46 -19.49
C LEU A 48 21.43 -7.39 -20.58
N LYS A 49 20.49 -6.44 -20.71
CA LYS A 49 20.47 -5.40 -21.76
C LYS A 49 21.81 -4.71 -21.98
N LYS A 50 22.50 -4.37 -20.90
CA LYS A 50 23.80 -3.67 -20.95
C LYS A 50 24.90 -4.46 -21.66
N TYR A 51 24.86 -5.80 -21.56
CA TYR A 51 25.80 -6.68 -22.26
C TYR A 51 25.49 -6.74 -23.77
N PHE A 52 24.23 -6.77 -24.14
CA PHE A 52 23.79 -6.71 -25.56
C PHE A 52 24.17 -5.39 -26.22
N GLN A 53 24.12 -4.29 -25.46
CA GLN A 53 24.48 -2.96 -25.95
C GLN A 53 25.98 -2.67 -25.89
N GLY A 54 26.79 -3.57 -25.30
CA GLY A 54 28.22 -3.36 -25.13
C GLY A 54 28.58 -2.25 -24.13
N ILE A 55 27.63 -1.88 -23.24
CA ILE A 55 27.85 -0.88 -22.18
C ILE A 55 28.71 -1.47 -21.04
N GLU A 56 28.49 -2.73 -20.76
CA GLU A 56 29.24 -3.49 -19.74
C GLU A 56 29.76 -4.80 -20.37
N GLU A 57 30.94 -5.23 -19.97
CA GLU A 57 31.47 -6.53 -20.36
C GLU A 57 30.71 -7.66 -19.66
N PRO A 58 30.23 -8.67 -20.40
CA PRO A 58 29.57 -9.81 -19.77
C PRO A 58 30.55 -10.66 -18.98
N PRO A 59 30.10 -11.30 -17.87
CA PRO A 59 30.98 -12.18 -17.07
C PRO A 59 31.51 -13.37 -17.88
N ARG A 60 30.84 -13.73 -18.94
CA ARG A 60 31.23 -14.68 -20.00
C ARG A 60 30.40 -14.40 -21.25
N HIS A 61 30.97 -14.62 -22.44
CA HIS A 61 30.24 -14.41 -23.69
C HIS A 61 29.06 -15.39 -23.94
N ARG A 62 29.00 -16.49 -23.19
CA ARG A 62 27.89 -17.45 -23.14
C ARG A 62 27.30 -17.50 -21.75
N VAL A 63 26.01 -17.23 -21.63
CA VAL A 63 25.31 -17.23 -20.35
C VAL A 63 24.01 -18.02 -20.51
N THR A 64 23.63 -18.75 -19.45
CA THR A 64 22.30 -19.35 -19.35
C THR A 64 21.65 -19.01 -18.02
N THR A 65 20.34 -18.74 -18.05
CA THR A 65 19.57 -18.41 -16.86
C THR A 65 18.20 -19.07 -16.88
N CYS A 66 17.58 -19.21 -15.70
CA CYS A 66 16.15 -19.35 -15.55
C CYS A 66 15.64 -18.11 -14.83
N GLN A 67 15.10 -17.14 -15.58
CA GLN A 67 14.74 -15.82 -15.08
C GLN A 67 13.28 -15.74 -14.62
N LYS A 68 13.06 -15.30 -13.39
CA LYS A 68 11.75 -14.92 -12.87
C LYS A 68 11.18 -13.76 -13.69
N CYS A 69 9.94 -13.87 -14.17
CA CYS A 69 9.27 -12.85 -14.96
C CYS A 69 7.86 -12.55 -14.44
N ILE A 70 7.45 -11.31 -14.56
CA ILE A 70 6.07 -10.86 -14.31
C ILE A 70 5.54 -10.12 -15.53
N ARG A 71 4.38 -10.59 -16.06
CA ARG A 71 3.61 -9.91 -17.11
C ARG A 71 2.19 -9.68 -16.62
N THR A 72 1.72 -8.44 -16.68
CA THR A 72 0.41 -8.05 -16.15
C THR A 72 -0.61 -7.55 -17.18
N PRO A 73 -0.29 -7.34 -18.47
CA PRO A 73 -1.29 -6.93 -19.45
C PRO A 73 -2.50 -7.86 -19.53
N ASP A 74 -2.28 -9.17 -19.37
CA ASP A 74 -3.30 -10.21 -19.51
C ASP A 74 -3.91 -10.67 -18.17
N ILE A 75 -3.77 -9.88 -17.10
CA ILE A 75 -4.25 -10.26 -15.77
C ILE A 75 -5.73 -10.67 -15.76
N ASP A 76 -6.55 -10.05 -16.62
CA ASP A 76 -7.99 -10.31 -16.69
C ASP A 76 -8.31 -11.64 -17.40
N ASN A 77 -7.35 -12.20 -18.16
CA ASN A 77 -7.43 -13.49 -18.83
C ASN A 77 -6.95 -14.65 -17.95
N VAL A 78 -6.24 -14.37 -16.86
CA VAL A 78 -5.77 -15.38 -15.91
C VAL A 78 -6.94 -16.17 -15.31
N GLY A 79 -6.83 -17.48 -15.36
CA GLY A 79 -7.85 -18.43 -14.89
C GLY A 79 -8.93 -18.74 -15.94
N LYS A 80 -9.12 -17.90 -16.97
CA LYS A 80 -10.10 -18.09 -18.05
C LYS A 80 -9.53 -18.84 -19.25
N THR A 81 -8.24 -18.69 -19.52
CA THR A 81 -7.53 -19.32 -20.64
C THR A 81 -6.51 -20.33 -20.14
N ALA A 82 -6.07 -21.21 -21.01
CA ALA A 82 -5.14 -22.29 -20.68
C ALA A 82 -3.68 -21.82 -20.49
N ARG A 83 -3.32 -20.67 -21.09
CA ARG A 83 -1.93 -20.25 -21.30
C ARG A 83 -1.54 -18.95 -20.59
N HIS A 84 -2.47 -18.19 -20.00
CA HIS A 84 -2.17 -16.91 -19.35
C HIS A 84 -1.89 -17.08 -17.87
N GLY A 85 -0.71 -16.59 -17.46
CA GLY A 85 -0.28 -16.45 -16.08
C GLY A 85 0.48 -15.15 -15.90
N THR A 86 0.47 -14.57 -14.71
CA THR A 86 1.20 -13.32 -14.41
C THR A 86 2.65 -13.59 -14.03
N TYR A 87 2.93 -14.65 -13.28
CA TYR A 87 4.29 -15.12 -12.97
C TYR A 87 4.63 -16.33 -13.82
N PHE A 88 5.82 -16.32 -14.39
CA PHE A 88 6.41 -17.47 -15.08
C PHE A 88 7.93 -17.41 -15.02
N GLU A 89 8.56 -18.55 -15.28
CA GLU A 89 10.00 -18.65 -15.40
C GLU A 89 10.40 -18.76 -16.86
N MET A 90 11.37 -17.93 -17.28
CA MET A 90 11.89 -17.92 -18.64
C MET A 90 13.29 -18.55 -18.65
N LEU A 91 13.42 -19.70 -19.28
CA LEU A 91 14.67 -20.34 -19.60
C LEU A 91 15.32 -19.59 -20.76
N GLY A 92 16.58 -19.22 -20.64
CA GLY A 92 17.30 -18.47 -21.67
C GLY A 92 18.75 -18.91 -21.80
N ASN A 93 19.23 -18.94 -23.03
CA ASN A 93 20.62 -19.03 -23.38
C ASN A 93 21.00 -17.83 -24.26
N PHE A 94 22.12 -17.22 -23.92
CA PHE A 94 22.52 -15.92 -24.44
C PHE A 94 23.94 -16.00 -24.98
N SER A 95 24.16 -15.31 -26.13
CA SER A 95 25.47 -15.11 -26.72
C SER A 95 25.75 -13.62 -26.89
N PHE A 96 26.87 -13.18 -26.42
CA PHE A 96 27.36 -11.82 -26.56
C PHE A 96 28.55 -11.81 -27.54
N GLY A 97 28.21 -11.87 -28.86
CA GLY A 97 29.21 -11.87 -29.93
C GLY A 97 30.06 -13.14 -30.02
N ASP A 98 29.60 -14.29 -29.53
CA ASP A 98 30.34 -15.55 -29.57
C ASP A 98 29.75 -16.53 -30.61
N TYR A 99 28.51 -16.97 -30.44
CA TYR A 99 27.81 -17.80 -31.43
C TYR A 99 26.54 -17.11 -31.94
N PHE A 100 26.01 -17.61 -33.07
CA PHE A 100 24.82 -17.01 -33.68
C PHE A 100 23.81 -18.07 -34.14
N LYS A 101 23.17 -17.89 -35.31
CA LYS A 101 22.05 -18.72 -35.76
C LYS A 101 22.36 -20.21 -35.82
N HIS A 102 23.53 -20.60 -36.39
CA HIS A 102 23.91 -22.01 -36.60
C HIS A 102 23.91 -22.83 -35.31
N GLU A 103 24.60 -22.35 -34.29
CA GLU A 103 24.69 -23.05 -33.01
C GLU A 103 23.38 -22.94 -32.22
N ALA A 104 22.72 -21.76 -32.24
CA ALA A 104 21.48 -21.54 -31.50
C ALA A 104 20.38 -22.52 -31.96
N THR A 105 20.16 -22.63 -33.28
CA THR A 105 19.15 -23.53 -33.86
C THR A 105 19.49 -24.99 -33.61
N ALA A 106 20.76 -25.37 -33.84
CA ALA A 106 21.22 -26.74 -33.64
C ALA A 106 21.07 -27.19 -32.19
N TRP A 107 21.46 -26.36 -31.21
CA TRP A 107 21.34 -26.69 -29.79
C TRP A 107 19.89 -26.67 -29.30
N ALA A 108 19.05 -25.79 -29.81
CA ALA A 108 17.63 -25.79 -29.48
C ALA A 108 16.98 -27.09 -29.93
N TRP A 109 17.25 -27.53 -31.18
CA TRP A 109 16.73 -28.78 -31.71
C TRP A 109 17.29 -30.01 -30.97
N GLU A 110 18.60 -30.03 -30.69
CA GLU A 110 19.25 -31.09 -29.91
C GLU A 110 18.59 -31.22 -28.53
N TYR A 111 18.36 -30.12 -27.83
CA TYR A 111 17.74 -30.13 -26.51
C TYR A 111 16.33 -30.73 -26.56
N LEU A 112 15.50 -30.26 -27.47
CA LEU A 112 14.11 -30.74 -27.57
C LEU A 112 14.02 -32.17 -28.04
N THR A 113 14.81 -32.57 -29.06
CA THR A 113 14.63 -33.87 -29.72
C THR A 113 15.50 -34.98 -29.12
N LYS A 114 16.69 -34.65 -28.60
CA LYS A 114 17.64 -35.67 -28.07
C LYS A 114 17.65 -35.73 -26.54
N VAL A 115 17.48 -34.58 -25.84
CA VAL A 115 17.49 -34.57 -24.39
C VAL A 115 16.07 -34.78 -23.84
N LEU A 116 15.08 -34.07 -24.36
CA LEU A 116 13.68 -34.17 -23.93
C LEU A 116 12.91 -35.26 -24.69
N GLU A 117 13.48 -35.79 -25.76
CA GLU A 117 12.87 -36.82 -26.60
C GLU A 117 11.49 -36.42 -27.14
N ILE A 118 11.31 -35.14 -27.48
CA ILE A 118 10.10 -34.66 -28.14
C ILE A 118 10.12 -35.17 -29.58
N PRO A 119 9.05 -35.83 -30.08
CA PRO A 119 8.96 -36.27 -31.45
C PRO A 119 9.11 -35.14 -32.47
N GLU A 120 10.05 -35.30 -33.41
CA GLU A 120 10.35 -34.27 -34.42
C GLU A 120 9.12 -33.93 -35.29
N ASP A 121 8.25 -34.93 -35.51
CA ASP A 121 7.01 -34.78 -36.25
C ASP A 121 5.93 -33.98 -35.56
N ARG A 122 6.11 -33.61 -34.30
CA ARG A 122 5.23 -32.71 -33.53
C ARG A 122 5.78 -31.27 -33.45
N LEU A 123 6.96 -31.01 -34.01
CA LEU A 123 7.60 -29.71 -33.94
C LEU A 123 7.41 -28.94 -35.27
N TRP A 124 7.12 -27.65 -35.13
CA TRP A 124 7.03 -26.69 -36.22
C TRP A 124 7.98 -25.53 -35.93
N VAL A 125 8.49 -24.88 -36.97
CA VAL A 125 9.36 -23.72 -36.83
C VAL A 125 8.75 -22.55 -37.57
N THR A 126 8.72 -21.38 -36.97
CA THR A 126 8.41 -20.13 -37.70
C THR A 126 9.66 -19.29 -37.83
N ILE A 127 9.74 -18.51 -38.88
CA ILE A 127 10.85 -17.61 -39.16
C ILE A 127 10.29 -16.25 -39.66
N TYR A 128 11.05 -15.19 -39.48
CA TYR A 128 10.76 -13.90 -40.06
C TYR A 128 10.80 -14.01 -41.58
N GLU A 129 9.81 -13.44 -42.25
CA GLU A 129 9.61 -13.60 -43.72
C GLU A 129 10.81 -13.15 -44.57
N GLU A 130 11.61 -12.19 -44.08
CA GLU A 130 12.82 -11.70 -44.72
C GLU A 130 14.10 -12.42 -44.26
N ASP A 131 14.03 -13.39 -43.32
CA ASP A 131 15.19 -14.13 -42.84
C ASP A 131 15.36 -15.49 -43.52
N ASP A 132 15.66 -15.46 -44.81
CA ASP A 132 15.92 -16.68 -45.62
C ASP A 132 17.09 -17.51 -45.09
N GLU A 133 18.12 -16.84 -44.48
CA GLU A 133 19.26 -17.51 -43.86
C GLU A 133 18.82 -18.45 -42.73
N ALA A 134 17.94 -18.00 -41.86
CA ALA A 134 17.40 -18.85 -40.78
C ALA A 134 16.62 -20.04 -41.36
N GLY A 135 15.80 -19.82 -42.38
CA GLY A 135 15.07 -20.89 -43.07
C GLY A 135 15.99 -21.95 -43.70
N ASP A 136 17.09 -21.53 -44.33
CA ASP A 136 18.07 -22.46 -44.91
C ASP A 136 18.85 -23.22 -43.83
N ILE A 137 19.21 -22.60 -42.71
CA ILE A 137 19.86 -23.29 -41.59
C ILE A 137 18.91 -24.34 -40.98
N TRP A 138 17.65 -24.01 -40.73
CA TRP A 138 16.68 -24.98 -40.22
C TRP A 138 16.48 -26.16 -41.13
N ALA A 139 16.37 -25.93 -42.49
CA ALA A 139 16.11 -26.98 -43.45
C ALA A 139 17.34 -27.83 -43.76
N ASN A 140 18.51 -27.21 -43.95
CA ASN A 140 19.66 -27.88 -44.53
C ASN A 140 20.67 -28.38 -43.51
N GLU A 141 20.79 -27.66 -42.34
CA GLU A 141 21.75 -28.03 -41.31
C GLU A 141 21.08 -28.76 -40.16
N VAL A 142 19.94 -28.28 -39.66
CA VAL A 142 19.18 -28.91 -38.59
C VAL A 142 18.34 -30.08 -39.07
N GLY A 143 17.84 -29.99 -40.33
CA GLY A 143 17.09 -31.05 -40.99
C GLY A 143 15.58 -30.99 -40.78
N VAL A 144 15.03 -29.82 -40.44
CA VAL A 144 13.59 -29.61 -40.34
C VAL A 144 12.96 -29.65 -41.70
N PRO A 145 11.92 -30.47 -41.95
CA PRO A 145 11.23 -30.50 -43.25
C PRO A 145 10.72 -29.09 -43.65
N ARG A 146 10.92 -28.70 -44.91
CA ARG A 146 10.59 -27.35 -45.36
C ARG A 146 9.09 -27.00 -45.28
N ASP A 147 8.21 -27.99 -45.33
CA ASP A 147 6.77 -27.86 -45.14
C ASP A 147 6.37 -27.58 -43.66
N ARG A 148 7.34 -27.71 -42.72
CA ARG A 148 7.20 -27.40 -41.29
C ARG A 148 7.92 -26.11 -40.92
N ILE A 149 8.43 -25.35 -41.89
CA ILE A 149 9.03 -24.03 -41.68
C ILE A 149 8.09 -23.00 -42.24
N ILE A 150 7.46 -22.22 -41.39
CA ILE A 150 6.44 -21.20 -41.71
C ILE A 150 7.06 -19.82 -41.68
N LYS A 151 6.84 -19.03 -42.74
CA LYS A 151 7.26 -17.63 -42.77
C LYS A 151 6.15 -16.74 -42.27
N LEU A 152 6.45 -15.92 -41.27
CA LEU A 152 5.52 -14.95 -40.68
C LEU A 152 6.09 -13.53 -40.73
N GLY A 153 5.21 -12.56 -40.65
CA GLY A 153 5.59 -11.15 -40.71
C GLY A 153 6.24 -10.60 -39.44
N LYS A 154 6.52 -9.31 -39.47
CA LYS A 154 7.16 -8.60 -38.33
C LYS A 154 6.37 -8.71 -37.04
N ALA A 155 5.07 -8.76 -37.09
CA ALA A 155 4.22 -8.84 -35.88
C ALA A 155 4.46 -10.12 -35.04
N ASP A 156 4.88 -11.21 -35.74
CA ASP A 156 5.03 -12.53 -35.10
C ASP A 156 6.51 -12.93 -34.94
N ASN A 157 7.34 -12.70 -35.95
CA ASN A 157 8.73 -13.18 -35.95
C ASN A 157 9.79 -12.08 -35.95
N PHE A 158 9.52 -10.92 -35.36
CA PHE A 158 10.52 -9.90 -35.06
C PHE A 158 10.33 -9.41 -33.63
N TRP A 159 11.29 -9.73 -32.77
CA TRP A 159 11.21 -9.37 -31.37
C TRP A 159 11.76 -7.98 -31.10
N GLU A 160 10.93 -7.11 -30.49
CA GLU A 160 11.30 -5.77 -30.03
C GLU A 160 10.48 -5.40 -28.79
N HIS A 161 11.05 -4.62 -27.89
CA HIS A 161 10.34 -4.14 -26.71
C HIS A 161 10.72 -2.70 -26.38
N GLY A 162 9.96 -1.75 -26.93
CA GLY A 162 10.21 -0.32 -26.77
C GLY A 162 11.55 0.08 -27.40
N SER A 163 12.47 0.64 -26.61
CA SER A 163 13.84 0.96 -27.04
C SER A 163 14.82 -0.11 -26.57
N GLY A 164 15.82 -0.41 -27.43
CA GLY A 164 16.89 -1.33 -27.08
C GLY A 164 17.15 -2.43 -28.12
N PRO A 165 17.97 -3.45 -27.75
CA PRO A 165 18.34 -4.55 -28.63
C PRO A 165 17.14 -5.32 -29.16
N CYS A 166 17.11 -5.61 -30.46
CA CYS A 166 16.01 -6.27 -31.17
C CYS A 166 16.51 -7.02 -32.41
N GLY A 167 15.64 -7.82 -33.03
CA GLY A 167 15.96 -8.52 -34.27
C GLY A 167 14.92 -9.55 -34.70
N PRO A 168 15.09 -10.15 -35.88
CA PRO A 168 14.26 -11.25 -36.35
C PRO A 168 14.39 -12.45 -35.41
N CYS A 169 13.36 -13.26 -35.31
CA CYS A 169 13.38 -14.44 -34.48
C CYS A 169 12.85 -15.68 -35.22
N SER A 170 13.24 -16.82 -34.74
CA SER A 170 12.65 -18.13 -35.04
C SER A 170 11.97 -18.68 -33.80
N GLU A 171 10.73 -19.12 -33.96
CA GLU A 171 10.00 -19.75 -32.88
C GLU A 171 9.83 -21.25 -33.15
N ILE A 172 9.97 -22.05 -32.11
CA ILE A 172 9.68 -23.47 -32.15
C ILE A 172 8.33 -23.68 -31.50
N HIS A 173 7.43 -24.34 -32.25
CA HIS A 173 6.07 -24.63 -31.83
C HIS A 173 5.85 -26.13 -31.69
N PHE A 174 4.94 -26.50 -30.80
CA PHE A 174 4.56 -27.88 -30.55
C PHE A 174 3.11 -28.15 -30.93
N ASP A 175 2.87 -29.17 -31.77
CA ASP A 175 1.53 -29.67 -32.08
C ASP A 175 1.03 -30.59 -30.98
N ARG A 176 0.03 -30.15 -30.24
CA ARG A 176 -0.61 -30.87 -29.15
C ARG A 176 -1.53 -31.99 -29.65
N GLY A 177 -1.83 -32.02 -30.95
CA GLY A 177 -2.58 -33.08 -31.58
C GLY A 177 -4.10 -32.78 -31.73
N GLU A 178 -4.81 -33.72 -32.34
CA GLU A 178 -6.21 -33.56 -32.78
C GLU A 178 -7.20 -33.32 -31.62
N LYS A 179 -6.85 -33.65 -30.39
CA LYS A 179 -7.65 -33.36 -29.18
C LYS A 179 -8.00 -31.87 -29.06
N TYR A 180 -7.12 -30.99 -29.59
CA TYR A 180 -7.25 -29.54 -29.46
C TYR A 180 -7.84 -28.87 -30.70
N GLY A 181 -8.18 -29.63 -31.72
CA GLY A 181 -8.83 -29.15 -32.94
C GLY A 181 -8.23 -29.71 -34.22
N PRO A 182 -8.87 -29.41 -35.37
CA PRO A 182 -8.33 -29.81 -36.66
C PRO A 182 -7.07 -29.03 -37.03
N PHE A 183 -6.30 -29.52 -37.97
CA PHE A 183 -5.18 -28.80 -38.58
C PHE A 183 -5.53 -28.48 -40.03
N GLU A 184 -6.12 -27.31 -40.30
CA GLU A 184 -6.43 -26.82 -41.62
C GLU A 184 -5.36 -25.87 -42.14
N SER A 185 -4.84 -25.02 -41.23
CA SER A 185 -3.66 -24.16 -41.45
C SER A 185 -2.91 -23.99 -40.16
N PHE A 186 -1.68 -23.46 -40.19
CA PHE A 186 -0.87 -23.18 -39.01
C PHE A 186 -1.53 -22.10 -38.15
N GLU A 187 -2.05 -21.02 -38.78
CA GLU A 187 -2.72 -19.95 -38.05
C GLU A 187 -3.97 -20.45 -37.30
N GLN A 188 -4.85 -21.20 -37.99
CA GLN A 188 -6.06 -21.76 -37.41
C GLN A 188 -5.74 -22.74 -36.28
N ALA A 189 -4.69 -23.53 -36.43
CA ALA A 189 -4.25 -24.45 -35.38
C ALA A 189 -3.69 -23.71 -34.13
N GLY A 190 -3.12 -22.52 -34.32
CA GLY A 190 -2.73 -21.62 -33.20
C GLY A 190 -3.93 -21.01 -32.46
N GLU A 191 -5.00 -20.65 -33.20
CA GLU A 191 -6.21 -20.07 -32.60
C GLU A 191 -6.95 -21.06 -31.69
N CYS A 192 -6.93 -22.38 -32.02
CA CYS A 192 -7.56 -23.40 -31.20
C CYS A 192 -6.63 -24.03 -30.13
N ASP A 193 -5.51 -23.42 -29.83
CA ASP A 193 -4.48 -23.91 -28.88
C ASP A 193 -3.89 -25.29 -29.26
N ARG A 194 -4.02 -25.76 -30.49
CA ARG A 194 -3.41 -26.98 -30.99
C ARG A 194 -1.91 -26.79 -31.21
N ILE A 195 -1.53 -25.70 -31.87
CA ILE A 195 -0.13 -25.30 -32.05
C ILE A 195 0.20 -24.26 -31.01
N ILE A 196 1.17 -24.53 -30.17
CA ILE A 196 1.64 -23.58 -29.15
C ILE A 196 3.13 -23.33 -29.32
N GLU A 197 3.54 -22.06 -29.23
CA GLU A 197 4.94 -21.65 -29.15
C GLU A 197 5.53 -22.17 -27.82
N ILE A 198 6.65 -22.86 -27.92
CA ILE A 198 7.40 -23.35 -26.74
C ILE A 198 8.73 -22.63 -26.55
N TRP A 199 9.39 -22.17 -27.62
CA TRP A 199 10.70 -21.53 -27.55
C TRP A 199 10.85 -20.44 -28.61
N ASN A 200 11.29 -19.27 -28.23
CA ASN A 200 11.65 -18.18 -29.12
C ASN A 200 13.18 -17.97 -29.14
N LEU A 201 13.79 -17.96 -30.34
CA LEU A 201 15.20 -17.70 -30.59
C LEU A 201 15.34 -16.37 -31.32
N VAL A 202 15.74 -15.32 -30.61
CA VAL A 202 15.90 -13.97 -31.16
C VAL A 202 17.34 -13.78 -31.64
N PHE A 203 17.49 -13.40 -32.89
CA PHE A 203 18.77 -13.08 -33.55
C PHE A 203 19.01 -11.58 -33.41
N THR A 204 19.46 -11.17 -32.22
CA THR A 204 19.60 -9.78 -31.83
C THR A 204 20.76 -9.13 -32.58
N GLN A 205 20.43 -8.26 -33.51
CA GLN A 205 21.42 -7.61 -34.39
C GLN A 205 21.16 -6.11 -34.57
N PHE A 206 20.04 -5.59 -34.08
CA PHE A 206 19.69 -4.17 -34.15
C PHE A 206 19.44 -3.59 -32.77
N ASP A 207 19.55 -2.26 -32.67
CA ASP A 207 19.13 -1.45 -31.53
C ASP A 207 18.05 -0.47 -31.99
N ASN A 208 16.89 -0.47 -31.36
CA ASN A 208 15.76 0.41 -31.65
C ASN A 208 15.78 1.60 -30.70
N ASP A 209 15.71 2.83 -31.22
CA ASP A 209 15.66 4.07 -30.43
C ASP A 209 14.28 4.35 -29.80
N GLY A 210 13.31 3.46 -30.01
CA GLY A 210 11.93 3.61 -29.55
C GLY A 210 11.05 4.49 -30.46
N LYS A 211 11.57 4.83 -31.67
CA LYS A 211 10.85 5.58 -32.73
C LYS A 211 10.92 4.85 -34.05
N ASP A 212 11.04 3.52 -34.01
CA ASP A 212 11.20 2.65 -35.16
C ASP A 212 12.44 2.95 -36.05
N ASN A 213 13.49 3.56 -35.48
CA ASN A 213 14.78 3.69 -36.13
C ASN A 213 15.71 2.59 -35.61
N TYR A 214 16.16 1.72 -36.54
CA TYR A 214 17.00 0.57 -36.20
C TYR A 214 18.44 0.86 -36.62
N THR A 215 19.37 0.75 -35.61
CA THR A 215 20.80 0.79 -35.87
C THR A 215 21.40 -0.58 -35.70
N GLN A 216 22.35 -0.95 -36.53
CA GLN A 216 22.99 -2.25 -36.41
C GLN A 216 23.89 -2.29 -35.17
N LEU A 217 23.77 -3.32 -34.33
CA LEU A 217 24.66 -3.56 -33.18
C LEU A 217 26.09 -3.87 -33.67
N ALA A 218 27.09 -3.53 -32.86
CA ALA A 218 28.49 -3.81 -33.13
C ALA A 218 28.78 -5.31 -33.26
N THR A 219 28.06 -6.13 -32.51
CA THR A 219 28.14 -7.59 -32.51
C THR A 219 26.77 -8.20 -32.71
N LYS A 220 26.72 -9.35 -33.37
CA LYS A 220 25.52 -10.19 -33.47
C LYS A 220 25.41 -11.02 -32.19
N ASN A 221 24.23 -11.04 -31.59
CA ASN A 221 23.98 -11.67 -30.30
C ASN A 221 22.82 -12.66 -30.41
N ILE A 222 22.73 -13.59 -29.45
CA ILE A 222 21.60 -14.48 -29.29
C ILE A 222 20.92 -14.17 -27.98
N ASP A 223 19.61 -13.98 -28.08
CA ASP A 223 18.66 -13.96 -26.95
C ASP A 223 17.65 -15.07 -27.16
N THR A 224 17.42 -15.92 -26.19
CA THR A 224 16.37 -16.93 -26.30
C THR A 224 15.45 -16.90 -25.09
N GLY A 225 14.19 -17.25 -25.31
CA GLY A 225 13.18 -17.32 -24.26
C GLY A 225 12.28 -18.55 -24.42
N MET A 226 12.33 -19.47 -23.45
CA MET A 226 11.42 -20.61 -23.36
C MET A 226 10.69 -20.58 -22.03
N GLY A 227 9.36 -20.50 -22.05
CA GLY A 227 8.55 -20.56 -20.86
C GLY A 227 8.63 -21.93 -20.18
N LEU A 228 9.17 -21.98 -18.95
CA LEU A 228 9.35 -23.23 -18.23
C LEU A 228 8.02 -23.94 -17.97
N GLU A 229 6.99 -23.22 -17.55
CA GLU A 229 5.65 -23.79 -17.31
C GLU A 229 5.02 -24.30 -18.60
N ARG A 230 5.24 -23.60 -19.72
CA ARG A 230 4.74 -24.02 -21.03
C ARG A 230 5.43 -25.28 -21.50
N LEU A 231 6.75 -25.38 -21.35
CA LEU A 231 7.49 -26.61 -21.60
C LEU A 231 7.02 -27.76 -20.71
N ALA A 232 6.77 -27.47 -19.43
CA ALA A 232 6.27 -28.47 -18.49
C ALA A 232 4.88 -29.00 -18.90
N CYS A 233 3.98 -28.15 -19.41
CA CYS A 233 2.70 -28.62 -19.95
C CYS A 233 2.89 -29.64 -21.08
N VAL A 234 3.84 -29.39 -21.98
CA VAL A 234 4.16 -30.32 -23.07
C VAL A 234 4.70 -31.64 -22.51
N MET A 235 5.70 -31.59 -21.63
CA MET A 235 6.40 -32.78 -21.11
C MET A 235 5.54 -33.61 -20.17
N GLN A 236 4.56 -33.00 -19.51
CA GLN A 236 3.61 -33.66 -18.60
C GLN A 236 2.32 -34.08 -19.28
N ASP A 237 2.12 -33.68 -20.56
CA ASP A 237 0.91 -33.91 -21.36
C ASP A 237 -0.37 -33.43 -20.67
N VAL A 238 -0.33 -32.19 -20.18
CA VAL A 238 -1.45 -31.55 -19.48
C VAL A 238 -2.06 -30.40 -20.29
N ASP A 239 -3.34 -30.10 -20.04
CA ASP A 239 -4.15 -29.20 -20.86
C ASP A 239 -3.79 -27.72 -20.66
N ASN A 240 -3.31 -27.36 -19.48
CA ASN A 240 -3.00 -25.97 -19.15
C ASN A 240 -1.91 -25.88 -18.06
N LEU A 241 -1.36 -24.67 -17.90
CA LEU A 241 -0.27 -24.43 -16.93
C LEU A 241 -0.65 -24.73 -15.46
N PHE A 242 -1.96 -24.69 -15.14
CA PHE A 242 -2.43 -24.98 -13.78
C PHE A 242 -2.41 -26.47 -13.44
N GLU A 243 -2.24 -27.34 -14.42
CA GLU A 243 -2.16 -28.79 -14.24
C GLU A 243 -0.73 -29.30 -14.10
N VAL A 244 0.26 -28.40 -14.21
CA VAL A 244 1.68 -28.72 -13.98
C VAL A 244 1.90 -29.13 -12.52
N ASP A 245 2.75 -30.12 -12.29
CA ASP A 245 2.98 -30.82 -11.01
C ASP A 245 3.12 -29.89 -9.80
N THR A 246 4.08 -28.95 -9.82
CA THR A 246 4.32 -28.01 -8.72
C THR A 246 3.18 -27.05 -8.50
N ILE A 247 2.51 -26.64 -9.59
CA ILE A 247 1.35 -25.71 -9.55
C ILE A 247 0.15 -26.44 -8.97
N GLN A 248 -0.05 -27.71 -9.31
CA GLN A 248 -1.10 -28.54 -8.74
C GLN A 248 -0.98 -28.70 -7.21
N ASN A 249 0.23 -28.73 -6.66
CA ASN A 249 0.40 -28.78 -5.21
C ASN A 249 -0.11 -27.51 -4.51
N ILE A 250 0.07 -26.35 -5.14
CA ILE A 250 -0.49 -25.08 -4.66
C ILE A 250 -2.02 -25.09 -4.75
N MET A 251 -2.57 -25.56 -5.88
CA MET A 251 -4.02 -25.67 -6.08
C MET A 251 -4.67 -26.62 -5.06
N LYS A 252 -4.07 -27.78 -4.79
CA LYS A 252 -4.54 -28.73 -3.76
C LYS A 252 -4.60 -28.07 -2.39
N LYS A 253 -3.61 -27.23 -2.05
CA LYS A 253 -3.62 -26.48 -0.79
C LYS A 253 -4.77 -25.48 -0.74
N ILE A 254 -5.03 -24.75 -1.83
CA ILE A 254 -6.18 -23.82 -1.95
C ILE A 254 -7.49 -24.58 -1.79
N CYS A 255 -7.68 -25.67 -2.51
CA CYS A 255 -8.85 -26.53 -2.42
C CYS A 255 -9.11 -27.01 -0.99
N SER A 256 -8.04 -27.48 -0.30
CA SER A 256 -8.11 -27.90 1.10
C SER A 256 -8.55 -26.78 2.04
N VAL A 257 -8.06 -25.55 1.84
CA VAL A 257 -8.42 -24.40 2.68
C VAL A 257 -9.86 -23.93 2.42
N ALA A 258 -10.32 -23.98 1.17
CA ALA A 258 -11.64 -23.54 0.75
C ALA A 258 -12.72 -24.64 0.91
N GLY A 259 -12.32 -25.92 1.05
CA GLY A 259 -13.27 -27.04 1.13
C GLY A 259 -13.95 -27.34 -0.21
N VAL A 260 -13.25 -27.12 -1.35
CA VAL A 260 -13.75 -27.34 -2.71
C VAL A 260 -12.80 -28.29 -3.46
N ASN A 261 -13.27 -28.83 -4.60
CA ASN A 261 -12.40 -29.61 -5.49
C ASN A 261 -12.26 -28.91 -6.84
N TYR A 262 -11.11 -29.04 -7.43
CA TYR A 262 -10.86 -28.61 -8.79
C TYR A 262 -11.57 -29.54 -9.78
N HIS A 263 -12.19 -29.00 -10.82
CA HIS A 263 -13.05 -29.65 -11.84
C HIS A 263 -14.50 -29.97 -11.40
N ASP A 264 -14.92 -29.60 -10.19
CA ASP A 264 -16.33 -29.77 -9.79
C ASP A 264 -17.25 -28.72 -10.42
N ASP A 265 -16.80 -27.47 -10.58
CA ASP A 265 -17.56 -26.35 -11.16
C ASP A 265 -16.62 -25.36 -11.88
N PRO A 266 -16.91 -24.99 -13.15
CA PRO A 266 -16.08 -24.09 -13.94
C PRO A 266 -15.83 -22.72 -13.29
N THR A 267 -16.80 -22.18 -12.55
CA THR A 267 -16.65 -20.87 -11.87
C THR A 267 -15.70 -20.97 -10.68
N THR A 268 -15.79 -22.07 -9.94
CA THR A 268 -14.89 -22.41 -8.85
C THR A 268 -13.47 -22.62 -9.38
N ASP A 269 -13.32 -23.30 -10.52
CA ASP A 269 -12.02 -23.55 -11.18
C ASP A 269 -11.31 -22.25 -11.55
N VAL A 270 -12.03 -21.27 -12.12
CA VAL A 270 -11.49 -19.95 -12.41
C VAL A 270 -10.94 -19.30 -11.15
N SER A 271 -11.69 -19.36 -10.04
CA SER A 271 -11.27 -18.78 -8.77
C SER A 271 -10.01 -19.45 -8.21
N ILE A 272 -9.95 -20.78 -8.26
CA ILE A 272 -8.78 -21.55 -7.82
C ILE A 272 -7.55 -21.18 -8.67
N ARG A 273 -7.68 -21.11 -9.99
CA ARG A 273 -6.59 -20.72 -10.91
C ARG A 273 -6.07 -19.32 -10.65
N VAL A 274 -6.99 -18.35 -10.48
CA VAL A 274 -6.63 -16.95 -10.16
C VAL A 274 -5.85 -16.86 -8.86
N ILE A 275 -6.33 -17.52 -7.80
CA ILE A 275 -5.62 -17.52 -6.51
C ILE A 275 -4.24 -18.14 -6.67
N THR A 276 -4.14 -19.26 -7.40
CA THR A 276 -2.88 -19.97 -7.63
C THR A 276 -1.84 -19.11 -8.33
N ASP A 277 -2.20 -18.47 -9.44
CA ASP A 277 -1.32 -17.58 -10.18
C ASP A 277 -0.89 -16.39 -9.33
N HIS A 278 -1.86 -15.73 -8.70
CA HIS A 278 -1.57 -14.50 -7.98
C HIS A 278 -0.78 -14.72 -6.69
N ILE A 279 -0.97 -15.84 -5.99
CA ILE A 279 -0.15 -16.14 -4.80
C ILE A 279 1.28 -16.50 -5.19
N ARG A 280 1.51 -17.18 -6.33
CA ARG A 280 2.86 -17.37 -6.89
C ARG A 280 3.52 -16.03 -7.15
N SER A 281 2.88 -15.18 -7.96
CA SER A 281 3.37 -13.85 -8.31
C SER A 281 3.71 -13.02 -7.08
N THR A 282 2.80 -12.92 -6.13
CA THR A 282 2.95 -12.07 -4.94
C THR A 282 4.01 -12.59 -3.98
N THR A 283 4.17 -13.91 -3.85
CA THR A 283 5.22 -14.52 -3.04
C THR A 283 6.61 -14.12 -3.55
N PHE A 284 6.85 -14.23 -4.86
CA PHE A 284 8.11 -13.84 -5.48
C PHE A 284 8.32 -12.32 -5.46
N MET A 285 7.29 -11.53 -5.73
CA MET A 285 7.38 -10.06 -5.68
C MET A 285 7.78 -9.57 -4.28
N VAL A 286 7.15 -10.10 -3.22
CA VAL A 286 7.50 -9.75 -1.83
C VAL A 286 8.89 -10.27 -1.47
N GLY A 287 9.25 -11.47 -1.89
CA GLY A 287 10.59 -12.05 -1.74
C GLY A 287 11.70 -11.17 -2.33
N ASP A 288 11.43 -10.53 -3.47
CA ASP A 288 12.32 -9.58 -4.14
C ASP A 288 12.19 -8.13 -3.59
N GLY A 289 11.49 -7.93 -2.46
CA GLY A 289 11.44 -6.68 -1.73
C GLY A 289 10.33 -5.69 -2.16
N ILE A 290 9.43 -6.08 -3.05
CA ILE A 290 8.28 -5.26 -3.43
C ILE A 290 7.25 -5.27 -2.30
N ARG A 291 6.65 -4.10 -2.04
CA ARG A 291 5.63 -3.93 -1.00
C ARG A 291 4.35 -3.34 -1.57
N PRO A 292 3.19 -3.67 -0.97
CA PRO A 292 1.94 -3.08 -1.39
C PRO A 292 1.96 -1.55 -1.26
N SER A 293 1.63 -0.84 -2.34
CA SER A 293 1.52 0.61 -2.37
C SER A 293 0.40 1.06 -3.31
N ASN A 294 0.18 2.38 -3.42
CA ASN A 294 -0.84 2.93 -4.31
C ASN A 294 -0.34 3.19 -5.73
N GLU A 295 0.97 3.11 -5.97
CA GLU A 295 1.60 3.44 -7.25
C GLU A 295 2.68 2.42 -7.61
N GLY A 296 3.04 2.37 -8.89
CA GLY A 296 4.15 1.60 -9.41
C GLY A 296 4.06 0.09 -9.12
N ARG A 297 5.19 -0.52 -8.80
CA ARG A 297 5.32 -1.97 -8.56
C ARG A 297 4.46 -2.46 -7.40
N GLY A 298 4.37 -1.66 -6.35
CA GLY A 298 3.55 -1.99 -5.17
C GLY A 298 2.06 -1.97 -5.46
N TYR A 299 1.60 -1.16 -6.40
CA TYR A 299 0.21 -1.20 -6.88
C TYR A 299 -0.08 -2.53 -7.61
N VAL A 300 0.83 -2.99 -8.45
CA VAL A 300 0.70 -4.30 -9.12
C VAL A 300 0.57 -5.42 -8.09
N LEU A 301 1.48 -5.47 -7.12
CA LEU A 301 1.44 -6.44 -6.01
C LEU A 301 0.11 -6.38 -5.26
N ARG A 302 -0.35 -5.19 -4.91
CA ARG A 302 -1.63 -4.97 -4.21
C ARG A 302 -2.82 -5.43 -5.04
N ARG A 303 -2.84 -5.14 -6.33
CA ARG A 303 -3.90 -5.58 -7.25
C ARG A 303 -4.01 -7.09 -7.29
N LEU A 304 -2.88 -7.80 -7.43
CA LEU A 304 -2.84 -9.27 -7.44
C LEU A 304 -3.34 -9.86 -6.12
N LEU A 305 -2.85 -9.36 -4.96
CA LEU A 305 -3.27 -9.84 -3.65
C LEU A 305 -4.77 -9.65 -3.41
N ARG A 306 -5.29 -8.46 -3.75
CA ARG A 306 -6.71 -8.14 -3.54
C ARG A 306 -7.62 -8.94 -4.46
N ARG A 307 -7.17 -9.19 -5.71
CA ARG A 307 -7.90 -10.06 -6.64
C ARG A 307 -7.94 -11.50 -6.13
N ALA A 308 -6.81 -12.04 -5.65
CA ALA A 308 -6.77 -13.37 -5.03
C ALA A 308 -7.66 -13.46 -3.78
N ALA A 309 -7.63 -12.45 -2.90
CA ALA A 309 -8.48 -12.42 -1.70
C ALA A 309 -9.98 -12.36 -2.05
N ARG A 310 -10.38 -11.61 -3.09
CA ARG A 310 -11.76 -11.62 -3.60
C ARG A 310 -12.19 -13.01 -4.06
N HIS A 311 -11.35 -13.66 -4.88
CA HIS A 311 -11.65 -15.01 -5.34
C HIS A 311 -11.73 -16.01 -4.19
N GLY A 312 -10.94 -15.84 -3.13
CA GLY A 312 -11.09 -16.60 -1.89
C GLY A 312 -12.45 -16.41 -1.23
N ARG A 313 -12.97 -15.17 -1.20
CA ARG A 313 -14.35 -14.91 -0.72
C ARG A 313 -15.40 -15.58 -1.59
N MET A 314 -15.24 -15.61 -2.90
CA MET A 314 -16.13 -16.34 -3.82
C MET A 314 -16.13 -17.84 -3.56
N LEU A 315 -15.00 -18.40 -3.12
CA LEU A 315 -14.89 -19.79 -2.68
C LEU A 315 -15.40 -20.03 -1.24
N GLY A 316 -15.92 -19.00 -0.55
CA GLY A 316 -16.46 -19.12 0.81
C GLY A 316 -15.43 -18.93 1.94
N VAL A 317 -14.18 -18.59 1.64
CA VAL A 317 -13.14 -18.35 2.66
C VAL A 317 -13.31 -16.94 3.24
N ASN A 318 -13.88 -16.85 4.44
CA ASN A 318 -14.19 -15.57 5.09
C ASN A 318 -13.13 -15.11 6.10
N ARG A 319 -11.88 -15.56 5.97
CA ARG A 319 -10.73 -15.21 6.80
C ARG A 319 -9.49 -14.97 5.93
N PRO A 320 -8.46 -14.29 6.43
CA PRO A 320 -7.17 -14.27 5.77
C PRO A 320 -6.62 -15.70 5.63
N PHE A 321 -6.11 -16.04 4.45
CA PHE A 321 -5.63 -17.40 4.15
C PHE A 321 -4.46 -17.43 3.15
N LEU A 322 -4.26 -16.39 2.36
CA LEU A 322 -3.24 -16.35 1.31
C LEU A 322 -1.83 -16.60 1.88
N TYR A 323 -1.57 -16.10 3.08
CA TYR A 323 -0.30 -16.32 3.77
C TYR A 323 -0.02 -17.81 4.11
N GLU A 324 -1.08 -18.63 4.23
CA GLU A 324 -0.94 -20.09 4.45
C GLU A 324 -0.57 -20.81 3.15
N ILE A 325 -1.09 -20.32 2.00
CA ILE A 325 -0.77 -20.88 0.68
C ILE A 325 0.67 -20.55 0.29
N CYS A 326 1.17 -19.39 0.72
CA CYS A 326 2.53 -18.92 0.49
C CYS A 326 3.59 -19.96 0.92
N ASP A 327 3.37 -20.70 2.03
CA ASP A 327 4.27 -21.76 2.48
C ASP A 327 4.44 -22.85 1.41
N THR A 328 3.36 -23.20 0.71
CA THR A 328 3.43 -24.21 -0.37
C THR A 328 4.21 -23.66 -1.56
N VAL A 329 3.97 -22.39 -1.94
CA VAL A 329 4.74 -21.75 -3.03
C VAL A 329 6.25 -21.77 -2.72
N ILE A 330 6.63 -21.41 -1.51
CA ILE A 330 8.03 -21.40 -1.08
C ILE A 330 8.63 -22.82 -1.14
N ASN A 331 7.92 -23.80 -0.61
CA ASN A 331 8.41 -25.19 -0.56
C ASN A 331 8.60 -25.79 -1.96
N GLU A 332 7.69 -25.53 -2.91
CA GLU A 332 7.80 -26.00 -4.30
C GLU A 332 8.97 -25.37 -5.06
N ASN A 333 9.47 -24.22 -4.59
CA ASN A 333 10.53 -23.47 -5.24
C ASN A 333 11.87 -23.46 -4.44
N LEU A 334 11.94 -24.17 -3.33
CA LEU A 334 13.06 -24.14 -2.38
C LEU A 334 14.43 -24.42 -3.02
N THR A 335 14.48 -25.35 -3.95
CA THR A 335 15.73 -25.76 -4.61
C THR A 335 16.26 -24.67 -5.54
N ALA A 336 15.38 -23.96 -6.24
CA ALA A 336 15.75 -22.95 -7.22
C ALA A 336 15.93 -21.56 -6.60
N TYR A 337 15.15 -21.27 -5.54
CA TYR A 337 15.06 -19.94 -4.90
C TYR A 337 15.10 -20.05 -3.37
N PRO A 338 16.23 -20.51 -2.78
CA PRO A 338 16.35 -20.69 -1.32
C PRO A 338 16.15 -19.39 -0.53
N GLU A 339 16.38 -18.24 -1.14
CA GLU A 339 16.17 -16.91 -0.54
C GLU A 339 14.71 -16.65 -0.16
N LEU A 340 13.74 -17.35 -0.75
CA LEU A 340 12.34 -17.27 -0.33
C LEU A 340 12.13 -17.86 1.06
N ASP A 341 12.83 -18.95 1.38
CA ASP A 341 12.75 -19.58 2.70
C ASP A 341 13.38 -18.70 3.79
N GLU A 342 14.52 -18.08 3.50
CA GLU A 342 15.18 -17.12 4.39
C GLU A 342 14.25 -15.96 4.77
N LYS A 343 13.37 -15.56 3.84
CA LYS A 343 12.41 -14.45 4.02
C LYS A 343 10.99 -14.92 4.32
N ARG A 344 10.76 -16.21 4.57
CA ARG A 344 9.44 -16.86 4.71
C ARG A 344 8.50 -16.07 5.63
N GLU A 345 8.91 -15.81 6.86
CA GLU A 345 8.07 -15.14 7.84
C GLU A 345 7.76 -13.68 7.46
N TYR A 346 8.72 -13.01 6.82
CA TYR A 346 8.52 -11.67 6.28
C TYR A 346 7.47 -11.66 5.16
N ILE A 347 7.60 -12.58 4.18
CA ILE A 347 6.68 -12.70 3.04
C ILE A 347 5.26 -12.96 3.55
N LYS A 348 5.08 -13.93 4.44
CA LYS A 348 3.80 -14.27 5.07
C LYS A 348 3.19 -13.09 5.81
N LYS A 349 3.98 -12.33 6.57
CA LYS A 349 3.52 -11.17 7.33
C LYS A 349 3.02 -10.06 6.42
N VAL A 350 3.73 -9.76 5.33
CA VAL A 350 3.32 -8.74 4.35
C VAL A 350 2.00 -9.12 3.68
N ILE A 351 1.90 -10.37 3.18
CA ILE A 351 0.70 -10.88 2.52
C ILE A 351 -0.49 -10.85 3.47
N LYS A 352 -0.34 -11.37 4.69
CA LYS A 352 -1.37 -11.40 5.71
C LYS A 352 -1.88 -10.00 6.05
N THR A 353 -0.97 -9.05 6.26
CA THR A 353 -1.32 -7.67 6.64
C THR A 353 -2.12 -6.95 5.53
N GLU A 354 -1.73 -7.12 4.25
CA GLU A 354 -2.50 -6.52 3.14
C GLU A 354 -3.86 -7.20 2.98
N GLU A 355 -3.95 -8.51 3.16
CA GLU A 355 -5.20 -9.27 3.13
C GLU A 355 -6.15 -8.84 4.25
N GLU A 356 -5.67 -8.69 5.49
CA GLU A 356 -6.43 -8.19 6.64
C GLU A 356 -6.91 -6.74 6.44
N SER A 357 -6.03 -5.90 5.90
CA SER A 357 -6.37 -4.51 5.58
C SER A 357 -7.45 -4.44 4.50
N PHE A 358 -7.35 -5.27 3.48
CA PHE A 358 -8.33 -5.34 2.40
C PHE A 358 -9.67 -5.91 2.88
N ALA A 359 -9.69 -6.90 3.75
CA ALA A 359 -10.92 -7.48 4.31
C ALA A 359 -11.81 -6.42 4.98
N LYS A 360 -11.22 -5.44 5.68
CA LYS A 360 -11.94 -4.32 6.30
C LYS A 360 -12.59 -3.38 5.27
N THR A 361 -12.00 -3.26 4.10
CA THR A 361 -12.43 -2.34 3.04
C THR A 361 -13.43 -3.01 2.09
N VAL A 362 -13.21 -4.31 1.80
CA VAL A 362 -13.97 -5.04 0.77
C VAL A 362 -15.44 -5.21 1.15
N ASP A 363 -15.73 -5.54 2.39
CA ASP A 363 -17.12 -5.78 2.83
C ASP A 363 -17.97 -4.52 2.68
N LYS A 364 -17.44 -3.36 3.07
CA LYS A 364 -18.10 -2.07 2.93
C LYS A 364 -18.19 -1.60 1.48
N GLY A 365 -17.11 -1.75 0.71
CA GLY A 365 -17.08 -1.41 -0.71
C GLY A 365 -18.05 -2.24 -1.54
N MET A 366 -18.11 -3.55 -1.30
CA MET A 366 -19.06 -4.47 -1.95
C MET A 366 -20.52 -4.15 -1.62
N GLN A 367 -20.82 -3.78 -0.36
CA GLN A 367 -22.16 -3.34 0.02
C GLN A 367 -22.58 -2.11 -0.77
N ILE A 368 -21.75 -1.07 -0.82
CA ILE A 368 -22.02 0.19 -1.52
C ILE A 368 -22.12 -0.02 -3.03
N LEU A 369 -21.21 -0.81 -3.61
CA LEU A 369 -21.28 -1.17 -5.02
C LEU A 369 -22.58 -1.93 -5.32
N GLY A 370 -23.01 -2.83 -4.43
CA GLY A 370 -24.28 -3.53 -4.54
C GLY A 370 -25.50 -2.58 -4.51
N GLU A 371 -25.45 -1.50 -3.74
CA GLU A 371 -26.47 -0.46 -3.72
C GLU A 371 -26.49 0.30 -5.06
N PHE A 372 -25.34 0.71 -5.59
CA PHE A 372 -25.25 1.34 -6.92
C PHE A 372 -25.73 0.45 -8.06
N ILE A 373 -25.41 -0.85 -8.03
CA ILE A 373 -25.90 -1.81 -9.02
C ILE A 373 -27.41 -1.93 -8.98
N LYS A 374 -28.03 -1.94 -7.80
CA LYS A 374 -29.49 -1.98 -7.64
C LYS A 374 -30.16 -0.73 -8.19
N GLU A 375 -29.57 0.45 -7.95
CA GLU A 375 -30.06 1.72 -8.49
C GLU A 375 -29.99 1.74 -10.02
N LEU A 376 -28.89 1.27 -10.60
CA LEU A 376 -28.69 1.18 -12.06
C LEU A 376 -29.62 0.16 -12.72
N SER A 377 -29.94 -0.95 -12.04
CA SER A 377 -30.82 -2.00 -12.56
C SER A 377 -32.29 -1.62 -12.52
N ALA A 378 -32.66 -0.52 -11.85
CA ALA A 378 -34.02 0.00 -11.79
C ALA A 378 -34.39 0.87 -13.01
N ASP A 379 -33.42 1.26 -13.84
CA ASP A 379 -33.62 2.08 -15.05
C ASP A 379 -33.46 1.20 -16.31
N ASP A 380 -34.55 0.78 -16.88
CA ASP A 380 -34.65 -0.23 -17.96
C ASP A 380 -34.37 0.38 -19.37
N THR A 381 -33.92 1.62 -19.47
CA THR A 381 -33.91 2.35 -20.76
C THR A 381 -32.56 2.45 -21.47
N ARG A 382 -31.42 2.09 -20.82
CA ARG A 382 -30.05 2.18 -21.39
C ARG A 382 -29.14 1.09 -20.81
N LYS A 383 -28.03 0.77 -21.56
CA LYS A 383 -26.96 -0.03 -20.95
C LYS A 383 -26.52 0.68 -19.67
N PRO A 384 -26.57 -0.01 -18.51
CA PRO A 384 -26.23 0.63 -17.24
C PRO A 384 -24.73 0.97 -17.23
N ILE A 385 -24.41 2.21 -16.84
CA ILE A 385 -23.04 2.71 -16.69
C ILE A 385 -22.92 3.32 -15.30
N LEU A 386 -21.93 2.86 -14.52
CA LEU A 386 -21.59 3.48 -13.23
C LEU A 386 -20.90 4.82 -13.49
N SER A 387 -21.41 5.90 -12.89
CA SER A 387 -20.85 7.25 -13.06
C SER A 387 -19.45 7.36 -12.48
N GLY A 388 -18.63 8.28 -13.06
CA GLY A 388 -17.28 8.56 -12.58
C GLY A 388 -17.25 9.10 -11.15
N GLU A 389 -18.29 9.83 -10.69
CA GLU A 389 -18.44 10.29 -9.31
C GLU A 389 -18.59 9.13 -8.33
N ASN A 390 -19.44 8.15 -8.65
CA ASN A 390 -19.64 6.97 -7.82
C ASN A 390 -18.40 6.08 -7.80
N LEU A 391 -17.72 5.95 -8.95
CA LEU A 391 -16.44 5.24 -9.05
C LEU A 391 -15.36 5.94 -8.22
N PHE A 392 -15.26 7.27 -8.29
CA PHE A 392 -14.35 8.08 -7.49
C PHE A 392 -14.64 7.95 -5.99
N LYS A 393 -15.91 7.98 -5.60
CA LYS A 393 -16.34 7.80 -4.21
C LYS A 393 -15.95 6.43 -3.66
N LEU A 394 -16.13 5.36 -4.44
CA LEU A 394 -15.67 4.03 -4.07
C LEU A 394 -14.16 3.97 -3.86
N HIS A 395 -13.41 4.59 -4.76
CA HIS A 395 -11.95 4.60 -4.71
C HIS A 395 -11.39 5.48 -3.58
N ASP A 396 -11.78 6.75 -3.54
CA ASP A 396 -11.19 7.76 -2.65
C ASP A 396 -11.70 7.64 -1.21
N THR A 397 -13.02 7.52 -1.03
CA THR A 397 -13.63 7.50 0.30
C THR A 397 -13.60 6.12 0.96
N TYR A 398 -13.80 5.08 0.19
CA TYR A 398 -13.90 3.72 0.72
C TYR A 398 -12.68 2.86 0.42
N GLY A 399 -11.70 3.35 -0.35
CA GLY A 399 -10.48 2.62 -0.69
C GLY A 399 -10.73 1.37 -1.54
N PHE A 400 -11.89 1.29 -2.22
CA PHE A 400 -12.25 0.15 -3.06
C PHE A 400 -11.61 0.30 -4.44
N PRO A 401 -10.81 -0.67 -4.91
CA PRO A 401 -10.02 -0.52 -6.13
C PRO A 401 -10.89 -0.38 -7.40
N VAL A 402 -10.50 0.53 -8.29
CA VAL A 402 -11.20 0.76 -9.57
C VAL A 402 -11.18 -0.48 -10.45
N ASP A 403 -10.03 -1.16 -10.53
CA ASP A 403 -9.91 -2.38 -11.33
C ASP A 403 -10.84 -3.49 -10.83
N LEU A 404 -10.97 -3.62 -9.52
CA LEU A 404 -11.90 -4.57 -8.92
C LEU A 404 -13.36 -4.17 -9.19
N THR A 405 -13.66 -2.87 -9.13
CA THR A 405 -14.99 -2.35 -9.51
C THR A 405 -15.30 -2.67 -10.96
N ARG A 406 -14.32 -2.44 -11.86
CA ARG A 406 -14.45 -2.75 -13.30
C ARG A 406 -14.74 -4.24 -13.52
N GLU A 407 -13.96 -5.12 -12.93
CA GLU A 407 -14.12 -6.58 -13.05
C GLU A 407 -15.51 -7.04 -12.61
N ILE A 408 -15.99 -6.58 -11.44
CA ILE A 408 -17.32 -6.92 -10.91
C ILE A 408 -18.45 -6.42 -11.80
N LEU A 409 -18.31 -5.21 -12.35
CA LEU A 409 -19.33 -4.62 -13.21
C LEU A 409 -19.34 -5.26 -14.60
N GLN A 410 -18.19 -5.63 -15.15
CA GLN A 410 -18.06 -6.38 -16.39
C GLN A 410 -18.72 -7.76 -16.30
N GLU A 411 -18.57 -8.48 -15.18
CA GLU A 411 -19.29 -9.75 -14.94
C GLU A 411 -20.81 -9.59 -14.99
N LYS A 412 -21.31 -8.36 -14.75
CA LYS A 412 -22.74 -8.02 -14.77
C LYS A 412 -23.17 -7.25 -16.03
N ASN A 413 -22.29 -7.12 -17.03
CA ASN A 413 -22.50 -6.33 -18.24
C ASN A 413 -22.83 -4.85 -17.98
N ILE A 414 -22.26 -4.26 -16.92
CA ILE A 414 -22.40 -2.85 -16.54
C ILE A 414 -21.10 -2.13 -16.95
N GLY A 415 -21.25 -1.00 -17.66
CA GLY A 415 -20.12 -0.13 -18.04
C GLY A 415 -19.68 0.75 -16.86
N ILE A 416 -18.52 1.43 -17.03
CA ILE A 416 -17.99 2.43 -16.10
C ILE A 416 -17.57 3.69 -16.86
N ASP A 417 -17.75 4.84 -16.24
CA ASP A 417 -17.29 6.14 -16.75
C ASP A 417 -15.90 6.45 -16.19
N GLU A 418 -14.88 5.88 -16.89
CA GLU A 418 -13.47 6.08 -16.49
C GLU A 418 -12.96 7.47 -16.81
N GLU A 419 -13.45 8.11 -17.87
CA GLU A 419 -12.99 9.43 -18.28
C GLU A 419 -13.27 10.45 -17.16
N ARG A 420 -14.49 10.48 -16.68
CA ARG A 420 -14.89 11.35 -15.58
C ARG A 420 -14.18 11.01 -14.27
N PHE A 421 -13.92 9.72 -14.02
CA PHE A 421 -13.11 9.29 -12.87
C PHE A 421 -11.70 9.88 -12.90
N PHE A 422 -11.00 9.78 -14.05
CA PHE A 422 -9.64 10.32 -14.19
C PHE A 422 -9.61 11.84 -14.10
N GLU A 423 -10.63 12.54 -14.59
CA GLU A 423 -10.78 13.98 -14.39
C GLU A 423 -10.80 14.33 -12.90
N LEU A 424 -11.68 13.67 -12.11
CA LEU A 424 -11.80 13.89 -10.67
C LEU A 424 -10.50 13.59 -9.91
N MET A 425 -9.79 12.52 -10.30
CA MET A 425 -8.46 12.20 -9.75
C MET A 425 -7.43 13.29 -10.05
N ASN A 426 -7.45 13.85 -11.25
CA ASN A 426 -6.55 14.93 -11.64
C ASN A 426 -6.89 16.24 -10.92
N GLU A 427 -8.19 16.57 -10.76
CA GLU A 427 -8.65 17.70 -9.95
C GLU A 427 -8.15 17.59 -8.50
N GLN A 428 -8.26 16.41 -7.90
CA GLN A 428 -7.76 16.17 -6.54
C GLN A 428 -6.23 16.32 -6.45
N LYS A 429 -5.48 15.75 -7.41
CA LYS A 429 -4.02 15.93 -7.49
C LYS A 429 -3.62 17.38 -7.69
N ALA A 430 -4.36 18.14 -8.50
CA ALA A 430 -4.13 19.57 -8.70
C ALA A 430 -4.39 20.36 -7.42
N LYS A 431 -5.48 20.08 -6.69
CA LYS A 431 -5.77 20.68 -5.38
C LYS A 431 -4.70 20.36 -4.34
N ALA A 432 -4.22 19.13 -4.30
CA ALA A 432 -3.12 18.73 -3.40
C ALA A 432 -1.81 19.46 -3.76
N ARG A 433 -1.50 19.63 -5.05
CA ARG A 433 -0.34 20.38 -5.54
C ARG A 433 -0.48 21.89 -5.29
N SER A 434 -1.67 22.49 -5.47
CA SER A 434 -1.89 23.90 -5.21
C SER A 434 -1.72 24.23 -3.72
N ASN A 435 -2.08 23.31 -2.82
CA ASN A 435 -1.83 23.45 -1.38
C ASN A 435 -0.34 23.27 -1.01
N GLN A 436 0.47 22.63 -1.86
CA GLN A 436 1.93 22.57 -1.73
C GLN A 436 2.66 23.70 -2.49
N ALA A 437 2.07 24.21 -3.57
CA ALA A 437 2.67 25.25 -4.42
C ALA A 437 2.71 26.65 -3.80
N PHE A 438 2.19 26.83 -2.58
CA PHE A 438 2.31 28.11 -1.84
C PHE A 438 3.71 28.31 -1.21
N LYS A 439 4.71 27.46 -1.57
CA LYS A 439 6.11 27.63 -1.17
C LYS A 439 7.03 27.51 -2.38
N GLY A 440 7.36 28.67 -2.99
CA GLY A 440 8.59 28.83 -3.78
C GLY A 440 8.48 28.86 -5.29
N GLY A 441 7.51 29.54 -5.86
CA GLY A 441 7.60 30.01 -7.24
C GLY A 441 8.30 31.38 -7.28
N TRP A 442 9.59 31.38 -7.58
CA TRP A 442 10.26 32.63 -8.00
C TRP A 442 9.77 32.95 -9.41
N ASP A 443 9.46 34.23 -9.65
CA ASP A 443 9.13 34.64 -11.02
C ASP A 443 10.41 34.58 -11.91
N GLU A 444 10.20 34.46 -13.20
CA GLU A 444 11.29 34.39 -14.19
C GLU A 444 12.22 35.61 -14.13
N ALA A 445 11.70 36.76 -13.70
CA ALA A 445 12.45 38.00 -13.55
C ALA A 445 13.47 37.93 -12.42
N THR A 446 13.08 37.39 -11.28
CA THR A 446 13.96 37.20 -10.12
C THR A 446 15.04 36.15 -10.41
N ALA A 447 14.70 35.06 -11.09
CA ALA A 447 15.66 34.03 -11.49
C ALA A 447 16.72 34.59 -12.47
N ASN A 448 16.32 35.44 -13.40
CA ASN A 448 17.22 36.10 -14.35
C ASN A 448 18.15 37.14 -13.65
N ALA A 449 17.65 37.88 -12.66
CA ALA A 449 18.44 38.85 -11.91
C ALA A 449 19.58 38.23 -11.09
N LEU A 450 19.40 36.96 -10.68
CA LEU A 450 20.39 36.20 -9.94
C LEU A 450 21.34 35.39 -10.86
N SER A 451 21.10 35.40 -12.16
CA SER A 451 21.87 34.65 -13.15
C SER A 451 23.35 35.12 -13.16
N GLY A 452 24.27 34.17 -13.00
CA GLY A 452 25.72 34.45 -12.98
C GLY A 452 26.33 34.77 -11.61
N LEU A 453 25.51 34.98 -10.56
CA LEU A 453 26.04 35.15 -9.20
C LEU A 453 26.41 33.76 -8.63
N THR A 454 27.58 33.72 -7.98
CA THR A 454 28.08 32.50 -7.31
C THR A 454 28.26 32.78 -5.82
N THR A 455 27.80 31.83 -5.01
CA THR A 455 27.97 31.87 -3.54
C THR A 455 28.87 30.72 -3.10
N THR A 456 29.82 31.00 -2.26
CA THR A 456 30.69 29.98 -1.63
C THR A 456 30.12 29.63 -0.25
N PHE A 457 29.67 28.38 -0.06
CA PHE A 457 29.19 27.90 1.22
C PHE A 457 30.32 27.42 2.13
N VAL A 458 30.45 28.01 3.30
CA VAL A 458 31.52 27.71 4.30
C VAL A 458 30.95 27.09 5.59
N GLY A 459 29.64 26.95 5.68
CA GLY A 459 28.86 26.62 6.90
C GLY A 459 29.10 25.21 7.46
N TYR A 460 29.81 24.33 6.78
CA TYR A 460 30.23 23.06 7.38
C TYR A 460 31.43 23.24 8.33
N LYS A 461 32.24 24.31 8.13
CA LYS A 461 33.49 24.53 8.87
C LYS A 461 33.40 25.72 9.80
N SER A 462 32.57 26.72 9.47
CA SER A 462 32.44 27.97 10.22
C SER A 462 30.99 28.38 10.37
N LEU A 463 30.63 28.89 11.52
CA LEU A 463 29.30 29.47 11.78
C LEU A 463 29.28 30.98 11.49
N THR A 464 30.43 31.58 11.13
CA THR A 464 30.59 32.98 10.79
C THR A 464 31.39 33.14 9.53
N ALA A 465 31.12 34.21 8.77
CA ALA A 465 31.92 34.59 7.62
C ALA A 465 31.96 36.10 7.47
N ASP A 466 33.06 36.64 6.96
CA ASP A 466 33.09 37.95 6.35
C ASP A 466 32.57 37.80 4.93
N SER A 467 31.53 38.53 4.59
CA SER A 467 30.73 38.34 3.36
C SER A 467 30.56 39.70 2.67
N LYS A 468 30.22 39.64 1.38
CA LYS A 468 29.82 40.80 0.59
C LYS A 468 28.41 40.57 0.07
N ILE A 469 27.55 41.58 0.12
CA ILE A 469 26.22 41.54 -0.47
C ILE A 469 26.33 41.65 -1.98
N LEU A 470 25.96 40.60 -2.71
CA LEU A 470 25.99 40.57 -4.18
C LEU A 470 24.73 41.10 -4.81
N ALA A 471 23.59 40.88 -4.19
CA ALA A 471 22.28 41.33 -4.66
C ALA A 471 21.27 41.34 -3.51
N MET A 472 20.33 42.27 -3.60
CA MET A 472 19.17 42.37 -2.74
C MET A 472 17.89 42.38 -3.59
N ILE A 473 16.83 41.71 -3.14
CA ILE A 473 15.53 41.70 -3.81
C ILE A 473 14.46 42.07 -2.78
N LYS A 474 13.69 43.11 -3.09
CA LYS A 474 12.59 43.54 -2.28
C LYS A 474 11.33 43.59 -3.15
N ASP A 475 10.21 43.06 -2.66
CA ASP A 475 8.93 42.99 -3.37
C ASP A 475 9.00 42.40 -4.80
N GLY A 476 9.97 41.48 -5.04
CA GLY A 476 10.21 40.84 -6.33
C GLY A 476 11.13 41.63 -7.28
N GLU A 477 11.60 42.80 -6.90
CA GLU A 477 12.50 43.64 -7.71
C GLU A 477 13.89 43.75 -7.08
N VAL A 478 14.93 43.78 -7.93
CA VAL A 478 16.30 44.05 -7.48
C VAL A 478 16.41 45.47 -6.96
N THR A 479 17.01 45.63 -5.81
CA THR A 479 17.23 46.95 -5.17
C THR A 479 18.69 47.08 -4.74
N ASP A 480 19.23 48.29 -4.82
CA ASP A 480 20.55 48.61 -4.35
C ASP A 480 20.58 49.03 -2.87
N VAL A 481 19.42 49.23 -2.23
CA VAL A 481 19.33 49.65 -0.84
C VAL A 481 18.11 49.03 -0.16
N CYS A 482 18.28 48.62 1.10
CA CYS A 482 17.17 48.27 1.99
C CYS A 482 17.31 49.00 3.33
N ASN A 483 16.20 49.32 3.96
CA ASN A 483 16.09 50.12 5.16
C ASN A 483 15.42 49.36 6.30
N GLU A 484 15.53 49.93 7.51
CA GLU A 484 14.88 49.41 8.70
C GLU A 484 13.39 49.07 8.47
N GLY A 485 12.96 47.88 8.85
CA GLY A 485 11.61 47.35 8.67
C GLY A 485 11.37 46.61 7.35
N ASP A 486 12.32 46.62 6.43
CA ASP A 486 12.18 45.93 5.13
C ASP A 486 12.34 44.41 5.26
N GLU A 487 11.49 43.69 4.51
CA GLU A 487 11.68 42.27 4.21
C GLU A 487 12.45 42.16 2.88
N VAL A 488 13.59 41.55 2.90
CA VAL A 488 14.51 41.51 1.74
C VAL A 488 15.13 40.11 1.57
N THR A 489 15.31 39.66 0.33
CA THR A 489 16.11 38.51 0.00
C THR A 489 17.52 38.93 -0.37
N VAL A 490 18.54 38.38 0.29
CA VAL A 490 19.94 38.72 0.14
C VAL A 490 20.73 37.57 -0.43
N VAL A 491 21.62 37.87 -1.37
CA VAL A 491 22.64 36.93 -1.90
C VAL A 491 24.04 37.41 -1.44
N LEU A 492 24.76 36.49 -0.83
CA LEU A 492 26.13 36.74 -0.35
C LEU A 492 27.17 36.04 -1.25
N ASP A 493 28.35 36.58 -1.38
CA ASP A 493 29.49 35.93 -2.05
C ASP A 493 30.04 34.72 -1.28
N VAL A 494 30.09 34.86 0.05
CA VAL A 494 30.44 33.79 1.00
C VAL A 494 29.34 33.67 2.04
N THR A 495 28.79 32.46 2.28
CA THR A 495 27.75 32.27 3.27
C THR A 495 28.06 31.14 4.25
N PRO A 496 27.86 31.35 5.56
CA PRO A 496 27.89 30.28 6.55
C PRO A 496 26.49 29.59 6.70
N PHE A 497 25.43 30.17 6.10
CA PHE A 497 24.05 29.67 6.25
C PHE A 497 23.78 28.47 5.37
N TYR A 498 23.34 27.37 5.98
CA TYR A 498 22.88 26.18 5.27
C TYR A 498 21.52 26.47 4.61
N ALA A 499 21.40 26.20 3.34
CA ALA A 499 20.12 26.33 2.64
C ALA A 499 19.27 25.06 2.79
N GLU A 500 17.95 25.23 2.94
CA GLU A 500 16.98 24.13 3.02
C GLU A 500 17.23 23.07 1.95
N SER A 501 17.53 21.86 2.36
CA SER A 501 17.83 20.74 1.47
C SER A 501 17.77 19.41 2.21
N GLY A 502 17.42 18.31 1.50
CA GLY A 502 17.44 16.96 2.07
C GLY A 502 16.53 16.78 3.29
N GLY A 503 15.48 17.59 3.43
CA GLY A 503 14.57 17.56 4.56
C GLY A 503 15.06 18.32 5.81
N GLN A 504 16.27 18.91 5.78
CA GLN A 504 16.73 19.83 6.82
C GLN A 504 16.31 21.27 6.47
N VAL A 505 15.76 22.00 7.45
CA VAL A 505 15.41 23.43 7.31
C VAL A 505 16.66 24.29 7.08
N GLY A 506 16.47 25.45 6.46
CA GLY A 506 17.49 26.46 6.29
C GLY A 506 17.92 27.08 7.63
N ASP A 507 19.14 27.63 7.66
CA ASP A 507 19.64 28.34 8.83
C ASP A 507 19.00 29.72 8.95
N CYS A 508 18.97 30.18 10.17
CA CYS A 508 18.72 31.56 10.52
C CYS A 508 19.92 32.15 11.29
N GLY A 509 19.92 33.47 11.44
CA GLY A 509 20.98 34.17 12.13
C GLY A 509 21.00 35.66 11.84
N THR A 510 22.16 36.27 11.78
CA THR A 510 22.30 37.72 11.58
C THR A 510 23.31 38.07 10.50
N ILE A 511 23.06 39.15 9.79
CA ILE A 511 24.01 39.84 8.91
C ILE A 511 24.20 41.27 9.48
N THR A 512 25.43 41.68 9.74
CA THR A 512 25.74 42.95 10.40
C THR A 512 26.74 43.75 9.61
N ALA A 513 26.57 45.09 9.58
CA ALA A 513 27.51 46.04 9.03
C ALA A 513 27.62 47.24 10.02
N GLY A 514 28.67 47.22 10.88
CA GLY A 514 28.80 48.15 11.98
C GLY A 514 27.62 48.02 12.98
N GLU A 515 26.75 49.05 13.10
CA GLU A 515 25.58 49.07 13.98
C GLU A 515 24.31 48.58 13.25
N ASN A 516 24.37 48.40 11.93
CA ASN A 516 23.23 47.89 11.13
C ASN A 516 23.06 46.38 11.32
N VAL A 517 21.83 45.95 11.54
CA VAL A 517 21.52 44.55 11.80
C VAL A 517 20.38 44.09 10.89
N MET A 518 20.57 42.98 10.24
CA MET A 518 19.58 42.24 9.47
C MET A 518 19.43 40.86 10.04
N GLN A 519 18.20 40.44 10.33
CA GLN A 519 17.87 39.08 10.79
C GLN A 519 17.65 38.16 9.60
N VAL A 520 18.39 37.08 9.50
CA VAL A 520 18.14 36.01 8.55
C VAL A 520 17.07 35.08 9.15
N ILE A 521 15.91 35.01 8.51
CA ILE A 521 14.76 34.23 8.97
C ILE A 521 14.84 32.80 8.43
N ASP A 522 15.27 32.67 7.17
CA ASP A 522 15.35 31.39 6.46
C ASP A 522 16.37 31.48 5.33
N THR A 523 16.98 30.35 4.99
CA THR A 523 17.95 30.25 3.90
C THR A 523 17.54 29.16 2.93
N LYS A 524 17.45 29.49 1.64
CA LYS A 524 17.07 28.59 0.56
C LYS A 524 18.12 28.53 -0.55
N LYS A 525 17.91 27.60 -1.48
CA LYS A 525 18.73 27.47 -2.68
C LYS A 525 17.86 27.59 -3.91
N THR A 526 18.29 28.37 -4.90
CA THR A 526 17.59 28.45 -6.19
C THR A 526 17.87 27.20 -7.02
N GLY A 527 17.06 26.98 -8.06
CA GLY A 527 17.26 25.87 -9.00
C GLY A 527 18.61 25.94 -9.75
N ALA A 528 19.22 27.12 -9.85
CA ALA A 528 20.55 27.36 -10.45
C ALA A 528 21.70 27.26 -9.42
N GLY A 529 21.40 27.03 -8.14
CA GLY A 529 22.40 26.75 -7.11
C GLY A 529 22.79 27.91 -6.22
N GLN A 530 22.26 29.14 -6.40
CA GLN A 530 22.54 30.28 -5.53
C GLN A 530 21.90 30.09 -4.15
N PHE A 531 22.63 30.48 -3.10
CA PHE A 531 22.11 30.58 -1.75
C PHE A 531 21.46 31.95 -1.54
N ILE A 532 20.23 31.94 -1.06
CA ILE A 532 19.44 33.14 -0.82
C ILE A 532 18.99 33.17 0.64
N CYS A 533 19.20 34.30 1.30
CA CYS A 533 18.80 34.52 2.68
C CYS A 533 17.56 35.44 2.71
N ASN A 534 16.45 34.96 3.23
CA ASN A 534 15.28 35.80 3.49
C ASN A 534 15.50 36.53 4.81
N CYS A 535 15.51 37.84 4.75
CA CYS A 535 15.95 38.67 5.85
C CYS A 535 14.91 39.74 6.20
N HIS A 536 14.90 40.11 7.47
CA HIS A 536 14.25 41.32 7.98
C HIS A 536 15.29 42.30 8.46
N VAL A 537 15.21 43.57 8.00
CA VAL A 537 16.14 44.61 8.45
C VAL A 537 15.69 45.12 9.81
N GLU A 538 16.39 44.75 10.87
CA GLU A 538 16.06 45.10 12.26
C GLU A 538 16.47 46.55 12.59
N SER A 539 17.62 47.01 12.05
CA SER A 539 18.11 48.36 12.25
C SER A 539 19.04 48.82 11.14
N GLY A 540 18.94 50.09 10.80
CA GLY A 540 19.86 50.78 9.87
C GLY A 540 19.53 50.53 8.39
N CYS A 541 20.51 50.59 7.52
CA CYS A 541 20.36 50.40 6.08
C CYS A 541 21.57 49.61 5.52
N PHE A 542 21.32 48.87 4.44
CA PHE A 542 22.33 48.08 3.74
C PHE A 542 22.29 48.38 2.25
N TYR A 543 23.46 48.35 1.63
CA TYR A 543 23.66 48.57 0.20
C TYR A 543 24.23 47.36 -0.50
N THR A 544 23.94 47.23 -1.79
CA THR A 544 24.67 46.28 -2.65
C THR A 544 26.18 46.58 -2.58
N ASP A 545 27.00 45.58 -2.55
CA ASP A 545 28.45 45.62 -2.37
C ASP A 545 28.94 45.90 -0.93
N ASP A 546 28.07 46.08 0.05
CA ASP A 546 28.48 46.20 1.44
C ASP A 546 29.27 45.01 1.94
N SER A 547 30.32 45.27 2.67
CA SER A 547 31.07 44.26 3.44
C SER A 547 30.35 44.01 4.77
N VAL A 548 29.91 42.81 4.99
CA VAL A 548 29.07 42.45 6.14
C VAL A 548 29.65 41.25 6.89
N LYS A 549 29.30 41.11 8.13
CA LYS A 549 29.58 39.92 8.93
C LYS A 549 28.33 39.08 9.05
N SER A 550 28.37 37.86 8.54
CA SER A 550 27.29 36.90 8.61
C SER A 550 27.55 35.89 9.74
N ALA A 551 26.53 35.63 10.57
CA ALA A 551 26.64 34.73 11.71
C ALA A 551 25.36 33.88 11.85
N VAL A 552 25.52 32.57 11.87
CA VAL A 552 24.44 31.61 12.06
C VAL A 552 24.00 31.58 13.52
N ASP A 553 22.72 31.42 13.80
CA ASP A 553 22.23 31.08 15.14
C ASP A 553 22.76 29.72 15.58
N GLU A 554 23.85 29.73 16.33
CA GLU A 554 24.52 28.53 16.78
C GLU A 554 23.60 27.59 17.55
N LYS A 555 22.70 28.14 18.40
CA LYS A 555 21.80 27.31 19.21
C LYS A 555 20.84 26.52 18.34
N LYS A 556 20.24 27.18 17.35
CA LYS A 556 19.32 26.52 16.41
C LYS A 556 20.06 25.54 15.50
N ARG A 557 21.22 25.93 14.92
CA ARG A 557 22.05 25.05 14.10
C ARG A 557 22.45 23.78 14.85
N MET A 558 22.93 23.91 16.10
CA MET A 558 23.32 22.75 16.90
C MET A 558 22.12 21.88 17.29
N ALA A 559 20.94 22.49 17.54
CA ALA A 559 19.71 21.72 17.78
C ALA A 559 19.29 20.92 16.53
N THR A 560 19.34 21.56 15.35
CA THR A 560 19.08 20.90 14.06
C THR A 560 20.08 19.77 13.80
N ALA A 561 21.38 20.02 14.02
CA ALA A 561 22.43 19.00 13.85
C ALA A 561 22.25 17.79 14.78
N ARG A 562 21.78 18.01 16.04
CA ARG A 562 21.41 16.92 16.96
C ARG A 562 20.29 16.06 16.38
N ASN A 563 19.20 16.70 15.96
CA ASN A 563 18.04 16.04 15.39
C ASN A 563 18.41 15.30 14.09
N HIS A 564 19.27 15.89 13.23
CA HIS A 564 19.67 15.26 11.97
C HIS A 564 20.57 14.03 12.21
N THR A 565 21.57 14.16 13.10
CA THR A 565 22.40 13.00 13.47
C THR A 565 21.58 11.88 14.08
N CYS A 566 20.61 12.21 14.95
CA CYS A 566 19.70 11.22 15.52
C CYS A 566 18.74 10.63 14.49
N ALA A 567 18.39 11.32 13.41
CA ALA A 567 17.59 10.74 12.33
C ALA A 567 18.34 9.58 11.63
N HIS A 568 19.66 9.71 11.42
CA HIS A 568 20.51 8.62 10.90
C HIS A 568 20.58 7.44 11.89
N LEU A 569 20.79 7.71 13.19
CA LEU A 569 20.77 6.67 14.20
C LEU A 569 19.41 5.99 14.29
N LEU A 570 18.31 6.75 14.18
CA LEU A 570 16.94 6.21 14.14
C LEU A 570 16.74 5.29 12.95
N GLN A 571 17.19 5.67 11.75
CA GLN A 571 17.13 4.80 10.57
C GLN A 571 17.87 3.48 10.81
N ALA A 572 19.08 3.54 11.35
CA ALA A 572 19.85 2.35 11.67
C ALA A 572 19.17 1.47 12.73
N ALA A 573 18.57 2.06 13.77
CA ALA A 573 17.84 1.34 14.81
C ALA A 573 16.55 0.69 14.26
N LEU A 574 15.80 1.41 13.45
CA LEU A 574 14.61 0.89 12.77
C LEU A 574 14.95 -0.33 11.91
N ARG A 575 16.03 -0.27 11.13
CA ARG A 575 16.49 -1.40 10.33
C ARG A 575 16.92 -2.59 11.18
N LYS A 576 17.62 -2.33 12.28
CA LYS A 576 18.10 -3.38 13.18
C LYS A 576 16.95 -4.10 13.92
N VAL A 577 15.88 -3.38 14.28
CA VAL A 577 14.74 -3.93 15.03
C VAL A 577 13.66 -4.50 14.13
N LEU A 578 13.32 -3.76 13.06
CA LEU A 578 12.20 -4.12 12.18
C LEU A 578 12.64 -4.91 10.94
N GLY A 579 13.92 -4.80 10.55
CA GLY A 579 14.50 -5.49 9.41
C GLY A 579 14.95 -4.56 8.28
N ASP A 580 15.75 -5.12 7.35
CA ASP A 580 16.40 -4.40 6.25
C ASP A 580 15.43 -3.78 5.24
N HIS A 581 14.18 -4.15 5.30
CA HIS A 581 13.12 -3.59 4.47
C HIS A 581 12.77 -2.14 4.82
N VAL A 582 13.24 -1.62 5.96
CA VAL A 582 13.00 -0.23 6.34
C VAL A 582 13.88 0.68 5.48
N HIS A 583 13.25 1.59 4.74
CA HIS A 583 13.89 2.64 3.96
C HIS A 583 13.22 3.96 4.24
N GLN A 584 14.00 5.04 4.18
CA GLN A 584 13.44 6.39 4.29
C GLN A 584 12.48 6.66 3.13
N ALA A 585 11.29 7.14 3.47
CA ALA A 585 10.28 7.62 2.53
C ALA A 585 10.17 9.16 2.54
N GLY A 586 10.65 9.80 3.61
CA GLY A 586 10.72 11.23 3.78
C GLY A 586 11.41 11.58 5.09
N SER A 587 11.96 12.78 5.17
CA SER A 587 12.57 13.33 6.38
C SER A 587 12.23 14.81 6.51
N PHE A 588 12.12 15.28 7.75
CA PHE A 588 12.05 16.70 8.07
C PHE A 588 12.75 16.93 9.40
N VAL A 589 13.71 17.82 9.39
CA VAL A 589 14.60 18.09 10.55
C VAL A 589 14.64 19.57 10.78
N ASP A 590 14.23 20.00 11.97
CA ASP A 590 14.27 21.37 12.44
C ASP A 590 14.93 21.46 13.84
N PRO A 591 15.10 22.65 14.44
CA PRO A 591 15.65 22.78 15.80
C PRO A 591 14.84 22.10 16.91
N TYR A 592 13.57 21.80 16.66
CA TYR A 592 12.63 21.33 17.69
C TYR A 592 12.44 19.84 17.64
N ARG A 593 12.47 19.22 16.45
CA ARG A 593 12.21 17.78 16.23
C ARG A 593 12.87 17.24 14.99
N CYS A 594 12.93 15.93 14.90
CA CYS A 594 13.08 15.21 13.65
C CYS A 594 11.83 14.40 13.36
N ARG A 595 11.36 14.46 12.12
CA ARG A 595 10.31 13.62 11.56
C ARG A 595 10.92 12.69 10.55
N PHE A 596 10.69 11.40 10.73
CA PHE A 596 11.21 10.36 9.87
C PHE A 596 10.07 9.48 9.35
N ASP A 597 9.83 9.57 8.05
CA ASP A 597 8.86 8.75 7.35
C ASP A 597 9.58 7.54 6.74
N PHE A 598 9.12 6.36 7.04
CA PHE A 598 9.79 5.13 6.62
C PHE A 598 8.80 4.07 6.16
N SER A 599 9.31 3.20 5.30
CA SER A 599 8.53 2.10 4.76
C SER A 599 8.39 0.99 5.79
N HIS A 600 7.16 0.74 6.25
CA HIS A 600 6.82 -0.40 7.08
C HIS A 600 5.33 -0.72 6.95
N PHE A 601 4.98 -2.00 7.00
CA PHE A 601 3.65 -2.51 6.63
C PHE A 601 2.65 -2.54 7.79
N SER A 602 3.10 -2.42 9.05
CA SER A 602 2.25 -2.44 10.25
C SER A 602 2.60 -1.29 11.20
N ALA A 603 1.75 -1.02 12.18
CA ALA A 603 2.13 -0.16 13.31
C ALA A 603 3.32 -0.77 14.05
N VAL A 604 4.26 0.07 14.46
CA VAL A 604 5.38 -0.36 15.30
C VAL A 604 4.84 -0.57 16.73
N THR A 605 5.13 -1.73 17.30
CA THR A 605 4.62 -2.02 18.64
C THR A 605 5.33 -1.20 19.73
N PRO A 606 4.69 -0.98 20.90
CA PRO A 606 5.34 -0.27 22.01
C PRO A 606 6.69 -0.87 22.40
N GLU A 607 6.82 -2.18 22.39
CA GLU A 607 8.04 -2.91 22.73
C GLU A 607 9.14 -2.71 21.66
N GLU A 608 8.75 -2.63 20.38
CA GLU A 608 9.68 -2.31 19.28
C GLU A 608 10.14 -0.85 19.37
N LEU A 609 9.22 0.09 19.65
CA LEU A 609 9.55 1.50 19.84
C LEU A 609 10.51 1.71 21.02
N GLU A 610 10.29 1.02 22.13
CA GLU A 610 11.18 1.06 23.27
C GLU A 610 12.59 0.54 22.92
N LYS A 611 12.69 -0.57 22.19
CA LYS A 611 13.97 -1.12 21.73
C LYS A 611 14.71 -0.16 20.79
N ILE A 612 13.98 0.46 19.85
CA ILE A 612 14.54 1.44 18.92
C ILE A 612 15.08 2.65 19.69
N GLU A 613 14.29 3.19 20.61
CA GLU A 613 14.68 4.33 21.43
C GLU A 613 15.90 4.02 22.30
N MET A 614 15.94 2.85 22.92
CA MET A 614 17.09 2.39 23.72
C MET A 614 18.34 2.28 22.85
N LEU A 615 18.27 1.65 21.69
CA LEU A 615 19.41 1.52 20.78
C LEU A 615 19.99 2.87 20.36
N VAL A 616 19.13 3.83 20.00
CA VAL A 616 19.59 5.18 19.64
C VAL A 616 20.29 5.83 20.82
N ASN A 617 19.72 5.74 22.03
CA ASN A 617 20.36 6.31 23.22
C ASN A 617 21.66 5.59 23.60
N ASP A 618 21.77 4.29 23.45
CA ASP A 618 23.01 3.53 23.65
C ASP A 618 24.13 4.03 22.72
N TRP A 619 23.85 4.27 21.45
CA TRP A 619 24.81 4.82 20.50
C TRP A 619 25.14 6.28 20.77
N ILE A 620 24.21 7.07 21.29
CA ILE A 620 24.48 8.42 21.77
C ILE A 620 25.44 8.38 22.94
N LEU A 621 25.13 7.57 23.95
CA LEU A 621 25.94 7.46 25.18
C LEU A 621 27.32 6.84 24.95
N SER A 622 27.45 6.03 23.87
CA SER A 622 28.74 5.45 23.47
C SER A 622 29.70 6.50 22.87
N GLY A 623 29.25 7.70 22.56
CA GLY A 623 30.11 8.77 22.08
C GLY A 623 30.81 8.47 20.76
N ILE A 624 30.08 7.91 19.79
CA ILE A 624 30.60 7.49 18.50
C ILE A 624 31.05 8.72 17.68
N PRO A 625 32.27 8.74 17.13
CA PRO A 625 32.71 9.79 16.21
C PRO A 625 31.85 9.80 14.95
N VAL A 626 31.42 10.99 14.52
CA VAL A 626 30.72 11.21 13.26
C VAL A 626 31.66 11.88 12.28
N VAL A 627 32.05 11.13 11.26
CA VAL A 627 33.00 11.56 10.24
C VAL A 627 32.26 11.90 8.95
N THR A 628 32.70 12.99 8.32
CA THR A 628 32.14 13.41 7.03
C THR A 628 33.26 13.47 6.00
N GLU A 629 33.01 12.82 4.85
CA GLU A 629 33.95 12.78 3.73
C GLU A 629 33.23 13.11 2.42
N GLU A 630 33.95 13.76 1.49
CA GLU A 630 33.52 13.93 0.11
C GLU A 630 34.23 12.90 -0.75
N LEU A 631 33.50 12.03 -1.42
CA LEU A 631 34.04 10.89 -2.16
C LEU A 631 33.40 10.79 -3.55
N PRO A 632 34.13 10.24 -4.55
CA PRO A 632 33.47 9.75 -5.77
C PRO A 632 32.34 8.75 -5.44
N ILE A 633 31.23 8.85 -6.16
CA ILE A 633 30.02 8.05 -5.87
C ILE A 633 30.30 6.54 -5.84
N GLU A 634 31.19 6.05 -6.70
CA GLU A 634 31.57 4.63 -6.75
C GLU A 634 32.37 4.19 -5.52
N GLU A 635 33.21 5.06 -4.97
CA GLU A 635 33.95 4.77 -3.73
C GLU A 635 33.02 4.80 -2.52
N ALA A 636 32.07 5.74 -2.50
CA ALA A 636 31.07 5.83 -1.46
C ALA A 636 30.15 4.59 -1.42
N ARG A 637 29.78 4.06 -2.58
CA ARG A 637 29.01 2.80 -2.68
C ARG A 637 29.80 1.60 -2.18
N LYS A 638 31.10 1.52 -2.48
CA LYS A 638 31.98 0.45 -1.96
C LYS A 638 32.12 0.46 -0.45
N LYS A 639 32.00 1.63 0.20
CA LYS A 639 31.90 1.76 1.67
C LYS A 639 30.56 1.33 2.25
N GLY A 640 29.62 0.90 1.42
CA GLY A 640 28.27 0.50 1.87
C GLY A 640 27.36 1.67 2.22
N ALA A 641 27.68 2.88 1.75
CA ALA A 641 26.88 4.07 2.05
C ALA A 641 25.49 3.98 1.40
N MET A 642 24.46 4.20 2.21
CA MET A 642 23.07 4.19 1.76
C MET A 642 22.74 5.48 1.03
N ALA A 643 22.15 5.33 -0.18
CA ALA A 643 21.61 6.43 -0.97
C ALA A 643 20.09 6.46 -0.85
N LEU A 644 19.49 7.66 -0.89
CA LEU A 644 18.03 7.79 -0.95
C LEU A 644 17.51 7.39 -2.33
N PHE A 645 16.43 6.63 -2.35
CA PHE A 645 15.79 6.23 -3.61
C PHE A 645 15.19 7.44 -4.33
N GLY A 646 15.59 7.63 -5.59
CA GLY A 646 15.00 8.64 -6.49
C GLY A 646 15.74 9.97 -6.52
N GLU A 647 16.78 10.19 -5.72
CA GLU A 647 17.63 11.38 -5.85
C GLU A 647 18.73 11.19 -6.91
N LYS A 648 18.97 12.27 -7.66
CA LYS A 648 20.10 12.31 -8.59
C LYS A 648 21.30 12.89 -7.89
N TYR A 649 22.33 12.09 -7.73
CA TYR A 649 23.60 12.50 -7.12
C TYR A 649 24.59 12.90 -8.21
N GLY A 650 25.48 13.86 -7.89
CA GLY A 650 26.62 14.21 -8.73
C GLY A 650 27.74 13.16 -8.66
N ASP A 651 28.82 13.39 -9.41
CA ASP A 651 29.99 12.51 -9.43
C ASP A 651 30.71 12.43 -8.07
N ILE A 652 30.63 13.50 -7.28
CA ILE A 652 31.17 13.59 -5.91
C ILE A 652 29.99 13.71 -4.95
N VAL A 653 29.97 12.86 -3.91
CA VAL A 653 28.93 12.81 -2.89
C VAL A 653 29.52 13.00 -1.50
N ARG A 654 28.75 13.64 -0.63
CA ARG A 654 29.09 13.78 0.78
C ARG A 654 28.56 12.58 1.55
N VAL A 655 29.46 11.87 2.24
CA VAL A 655 29.15 10.69 3.06
C VAL A 655 29.32 11.07 4.53
N VAL A 656 28.28 10.77 5.32
CA VAL A 656 28.29 10.94 6.78
C VAL A 656 28.30 9.55 7.41
N GLN A 657 29.31 9.29 8.24
CA GLN A 657 29.51 8.00 8.89
C GLN A 657 29.55 8.16 10.41
N ALA A 658 28.68 7.43 11.12
CA ALA A 658 28.69 7.30 12.57
C ALA A 658 29.21 5.90 12.95
N GLY A 659 30.52 5.73 13.06
CA GLY A 659 31.17 4.45 13.30
C GLY A 659 30.71 3.37 12.33
N ASP A 660 30.41 2.18 12.86
CA ASP A 660 29.83 1.05 12.10
C ASP A 660 28.29 1.04 12.12
N VAL A 661 27.65 2.07 12.72
CA VAL A 661 26.21 2.11 12.95
C VAL A 661 25.47 2.63 11.72
N SER A 662 25.93 3.74 11.15
CA SER A 662 25.29 4.37 9.99
C SER A 662 26.33 4.94 9.05
N THR A 663 26.12 4.71 7.74
CA THR A 663 26.90 5.33 6.65
C THR A 663 25.92 5.73 5.56
N GLU A 664 25.76 7.04 5.32
CA GLU A 664 24.70 7.57 4.45
C GLU A 664 25.20 8.71 3.57
N PHE A 665 24.61 8.84 2.37
CA PHE A 665 24.77 10.03 1.54
C PHE A 665 23.95 11.16 2.15
N CYS A 666 24.61 12.19 2.66
CA CYS A 666 23.90 13.29 3.31
C CYS A 666 24.62 14.62 3.18
N GLY A 667 23.90 15.63 2.64
CA GLY A 667 24.34 17.01 2.53
C GLY A 667 24.05 17.87 3.76
N GLY A 668 23.37 17.34 4.78
CA GLY A 668 22.96 18.09 5.96
C GLY A 668 24.07 18.41 6.96
N THR A 669 23.73 19.18 7.99
CA THR A 669 24.65 19.50 9.08
C THR A 669 24.55 18.46 10.19
N HIS A 670 25.69 17.97 10.68
CA HIS A 670 25.78 16.93 11.69
C HIS A 670 26.67 17.31 12.85
N LEU A 671 26.50 16.59 13.96
CA LEU A 671 27.45 16.60 15.06
C LEU A 671 28.75 15.90 14.63
N ASP A 672 29.85 16.18 15.31
CA ASP A 672 31.12 15.46 15.18
C ASP A 672 31.20 14.23 16.10
N ASN A 673 30.29 14.12 17.06
CA ASN A 673 30.21 12.99 18.01
C ASN A 673 28.76 12.81 18.48
N THR A 674 28.31 11.57 18.53
CA THR A 674 26.91 11.24 18.92
C THR A 674 26.56 11.67 20.35
N ALA A 675 27.52 11.70 21.29
CA ALA A 675 27.27 12.14 22.68
C ALA A 675 26.74 13.58 22.76
N LYS A 676 27.06 14.44 21.78
CA LYS A 676 26.56 15.82 21.72
C LYS A 676 25.06 15.92 21.42
N ALA A 677 24.41 14.82 21.04
CA ALA A 677 22.96 14.75 20.87
C ALA A 677 22.23 14.86 22.21
N GLY A 678 22.83 14.43 23.30
CA GLY A 678 22.23 14.37 24.62
C GLY A 678 21.33 13.14 24.75
N LEU A 679 20.02 13.35 24.93
CA LEU A 679 19.03 12.27 24.94
C LEU A 679 18.18 12.33 23.67
N PHE A 680 17.66 11.18 23.29
CA PHE A 680 16.68 10.99 22.21
C PHE A 680 15.39 10.43 22.77
N LYS A 681 14.24 10.97 22.35
CA LYS A 681 12.91 10.48 22.72
C LYS A 681 11.97 10.44 21.55
N ILE A 682 11.32 9.30 21.33
CA ILE A 682 10.21 9.16 20.38
C ILE A 682 8.96 9.78 21.01
N ILE A 683 8.31 10.70 20.31
CA ILE A 683 7.09 11.39 20.75
C ILE A 683 5.86 10.72 20.20
N SER A 684 5.89 10.32 18.94
CA SER A 684 4.74 9.68 18.28
C SER A 684 5.17 8.73 17.17
N GLU A 685 4.32 7.75 16.90
CA GLU A 685 4.38 6.86 15.76
C GLU A 685 2.99 6.81 15.12
N THR A 686 2.89 7.12 13.81
CA THR A 686 1.62 7.24 13.11
C THR A 686 1.72 6.70 11.68
N SER A 687 0.56 6.42 11.04
CA SER A 687 0.49 6.10 9.61
C SER A 687 0.38 7.37 8.78
N VAL A 688 1.16 7.47 7.71
CA VAL A 688 1.08 8.57 6.74
C VAL A 688 0.36 8.13 5.48
N ALA A 689 0.72 6.95 5.01
CA ALA A 689 0.13 6.32 3.83
C ALA A 689 0.19 4.79 3.99
N SER A 690 -0.44 4.08 3.08
CA SER A 690 -0.32 2.62 3.08
C SER A 690 1.13 2.20 2.90
N GLY A 691 1.65 1.42 3.86
CA GLY A 691 3.03 0.96 3.87
C GLY A 691 4.07 2.03 4.26
N VAL A 692 3.65 3.21 4.72
CA VAL A 692 4.53 4.28 5.21
C VAL A 692 4.14 4.68 6.62
N ARG A 693 5.09 4.58 7.53
CA ARG A 693 4.96 4.98 8.94
C ARG A 693 5.78 6.24 9.19
N ARG A 694 5.38 7.02 10.16
CA ARG A 694 6.05 8.25 10.61
C ARG A 694 6.41 8.15 12.07
N ILE A 695 7.65 8.44 12.39
CA ILE A 695 8.12 8.72 13.75
C ILE A 695 8.43 10.19 13.86
N GLU A 696 7.94 10.82 14.92
CA GLU A 696 8.42 12.13 15.39
C GLU A 696 9.21 11.94 16.67
N ALA A 697 10.40 12.53 16.72
CA ALA A 697 11.29 12.42 17.85
C ALA A 697 11.99 13.75 18.15
N VAL A 698 12.49 13.88 19.36
CA VAL A 698 13.17 15.06 19.88
C VAL A 698 14.51 14.70 20.53
N THR A 699 15.44 15.67 20.58
CA THR A 699 16.77 15.46 21.16
C THR A 699 17.14 16.57 22.15
N GLY A 700 18.15 16.28 22.99
CA GLY A 700 18.75 17.24 23.90
C GLY A 700 17.74 17.95 24.81
N TYR A 701 17.74 19.28 24.82
CA TYR A 701 16.85 20.07 25.69
C TYR A 701 15.37 19.90 25.37
N ASN A 702 14.99 19.52 24.14
CA ASN A 702 13.62 19.28 23.78
C ASN A 702 13.06 18.03 24.48
N VAL A 703 13.90 17.05 24.85
CA VAL A 703 13.53 15.90 25.67
C VAL A 703 13.13 16.34 27.08
N LEU A 704 13.92 17.26 27.69
CA LEU A 704 13.60 17.82 29.00
C LEU A 704 12.29 18.63 28.95
N SER A 705 12.08 19.43 27.87
CA SER A 705 10.85 20.17 27.67
C SER A 705 9.63 19.24 27.56
N ALA A 706 9.74 18.15 26.80
CA ALA A 706 8.67 17.16 26.69
C ALA A 706 8.37 16.46 28.04
N TYR A 707 9.41 16.14 28.81
CA TYR A 707 9.26 15.60 30.16
C TYR A 707 8.56 16.60 31.10
N ASP A 708 8.98 17.88 31.10
CA ASP A 708 8.40 18.90 31.96
C ASP A 708 6.93 19.18 31.58
N GLN A 709 6.57 19.15 30.28
CA GLN A 709 5.19 19.25 29.83
C GLN A 709 4.34 18.09 30.36
N THR A 710 4.85 16.86 30.27
CA THR A 710 4.17 15.66 30.78
C THR A 710 3.99 15.73 32.29
N LYS A 711 5.03 16.15 33.00
CA LYS A 711 5.00 16.34 34.44
C LYS A 711 3.99 17.43 34.85
N ALA A 712 3.96 18.54 34.14
CA ALA A 712 3.00 19.62 34.36
C ALA A 712 1.57 19.14 34.12
N MET A 713 1.33 18.34 33.05
CA MET A 713 0.01 17.78 32.79
C MET A 713 -0.46 16.89 33.95
N VAL A 714 0.38 15.96 34.43
CA VAL A 714 0.04 15.11 35.57
C VAL A 714 -0.20 15.93 36.84
N THR A 715 0.59 16.97 37.06
CA THR A 715 0.42 17.88 38.18
C THR A 715 -0.93 18.64 38.10
N ASN A 716 -1.29 19.14 36.90
CA ASN A 716 -2.57 19.81 36.72
C ASN A 716 -3.76 18.86 36.92
N ILE A 717 -3.65 17.60 36.45
CA ILE A 717 -4.67 16.57 36.74
C ILE A 717 -4.79 16.34 38.25
N ALA A 718 -3.66 16.24 38.98
CA ALA A 718 -3.66 16.07 40.41
C ALA A 718 -4.36 17.26 41.15
N GLN A 719 -4.14 18.49 40.65
CA GLN A 719 -4.82 19.68 41.18
C GLN A 719 -6.33 19.63 40.97
N VAL A 720 -6.78 19.29 39.75
CA VAL A 720 -8.21 19.13 39.42
C VAL A 720 -8.85 18.07 40.31
N LEU A 721 -8.15 16.98 40.56
CA LEU A 721 -8.59 15.88 41.45
C LEU A 721 -8.41 16.19 42.95
N LYS A 722 -7.87 17.38 43.30
CA LYS A 722 -7.59 17.83 44.66
C LYS A 722 -6.71 16.85 45.45
N ILE A 723 -5.69 16.29 44.82
CA ILE A 723 -4.70 15.42 45.45
C ILE A 723 -3.33 16.11 45.49
N ALA A 724 -2.64 15.99 46.62
CA ALA A 724 -1.34 16.63 46.85
C ALA A 724 -0.18 15.89 46.13
N ASN A 725 -0.29 14.58 45.99
CA ASN A 725 0.75 13.76 45.39
C ASN A 725 0.34 13.30 44.00
N PRO A 726 1.01 13.78 42.90
CA PRO A 726 0.73 13.37 41.52
C PRO A 726 0.80 11.86 41.30
N SER A 727 1.61 11.11 42.10
CA SER A 727 1.69 9.66 41.96
C SER A 727 0.38 8.93 42.33
N ALA A 728 -0.52 9.59 43.06
CA ALA A 728 -1.82 9.04 43.47
C ALA A 728 -2.94 9.29 42.42
N VAL A 729 -2.65 9.93 41.28
CA VAL A 729 -3.65 10.28 40.24
C VAL A 729 -4.40 9.02 39.78
N MET A 730 -3.68 7.97 39.43
CA MET A 730 -4.26 6.72 38.95
C MET A 730 -5.24 6.11 39.92
N GLN A 731 -4.79 5.96 41.20
CA GLN A 731 -5.63 5.41 42.25
C GLN A 731 -6.88 6.27 42.50
N LYS A 732 -6.76 7.59 42.40
CA LYS A 732 -7.92 8.49 42.59
C LYS A 732 -8.91 8.34 41.43
N CYS A 733 -8.43 8.24 40.19
CA CYS A 733 -9.29 8.00 39.05
C CYS A 733 -10.02 6.66 39.14
N GLU A 734 -9.35 5.58 39.54
CA GLU A 734 -9.96 4.27 39.78
C GLU A 734 -11.05 4.34 40.87
N ASN A 735 -10.75 5.01 41.97
CA ASN A 735 -11.73 5.20 43.05
C ASN A 735 -12.95 6.00 42.55
N MET A 736 -12.74 7.08 41.77
CA MET A 736 -13.85 7.87 41.24
C MET A 736 -14.70 7.07 40.23
N MET A 737 -14.09 6.22 39.40
CA MET A 737 -14.85 5.34 38.52
C MET A 737 -15.69 4.33 39.29
N ASN A 738 -15.12 3.75 40.36
CA ASN A 738 -15.86 2.83 41.23
C ASN A 738 -17.01 3.54 41.98
N GLU A 739 -16.78 4.76 42.48
CA GLU A 739 -17.83 5.60 43.09
C GLU A 739 -18.94 5.94 42.08
N MET A 740 -18.60 6.30 40.84
CA MET A 740 -19.57 6.53 39.79
C MET A 740 -20.42 5.29 39.48
N HIS A 741 -19.80 4.12 39.37
CA HIS A 741 -20.53 2.88 39.13
C HIS A 741 -21.45 2.56 40.34
N ALA A 742 -20.98 2.77 41.57
CA ALA A 742 -21.79 2.57 42.76
C ALA A 742 -22.97 3.55 42.85
N MET A 743 -22.74 4.83 42.54
CA MET A 743 -23.81 5.83 42.44
C MET A 743 -24.84 5.49 41.34
N GLN A 744 -24.41 5.04 40.19
CA GLN A 744 -25.31 4.62 39.11
C GLN A 744 -26.17 3.41 39.57
N ALA A 745 -25.57 2.41 40.20
CA ALA A 745 -26.29 1.25 40.73
C ALA A 745 -27.30 1.66 41.81
N GLU A 746 -26.97 2.64 42.67
CA GLU A 746 -27.89 3.14 43.71
C GLU A 746 -29.03 3.96 43.07
N ILE A 747 -28.77 4.77 42.04
CA ILE A 747 -29.80 5.46 41.30
C ILE A 747 -30.78 4.45 40.68
N ASP A 748 -30.25 3.40 40.08
CA ASP A 748 -31.08 2.36 39.45
C ASP A 748 -31.92 1.61 40.51
N ARG A 749 -31.33 1.34 41.69
CA ARG A 749 -32.03 0.73 42.86
C ARG A 749 -33.15 1.63 43.37
N LEU A 750 -32.87 2.91 43.54
CA LEU A 750 -33.85 3.90 44.04
C LEU A 750 -34.98 4.10 43.04
N ASN A 751 -34.68 4.21 41.77
CA ASN A 751 -35.66 4.26 40.69
C ASN A 751 -36.57 3.01 40.70
N GLY A 752 -36.02 1.83 40.96
CA GLY A 752 -36.74 0.60 41.16
C GLY A 752 -37.74 0.65 42.36
N ILE A 753 -37.34 1.22 43.48
CA ILE A 753 -38.19 1.40 44.69
C ILE A 753 -39.32 2.40 44.39
N ILE A 754 -38.99 3.53 43.76
CA ILE A 754 -39.99 4.54 43.35
C ILE A 754 -41.03 3.93 42.40
N SER A 755 -40.56 3.19 41.40
CA SER A 755 -41.47 2.48 40.47
C SER A 755 -42.39 1.48 41.18
N MET A 756 -41.87 0.72 42.19
CA MET A 756 -42.67 -0.20 42.97
C MET A 756 -43.69 0.53 43.85
N SER A 757 -43.30 1.66 44.47
CA SER A 757 -44.23 2.47 45.26
C SER A 757 -45.39 3.04 44.44
N GLN A 758 -45.07 3.50 43.21
CA GLN A 758 -46.07 3.98 42.28
C GLN A 758 -47.00 2.88 41.80
N MET A 759 -46.48 1.64 41.62
CA MET A 759 -47.31 0.51 41.23
C MET A 759 -48.29 0.00 42.29
N LYS A 760 -48.02 0.15 43.58
CA LYS A 760 -48.89 -0.27 44.64
C LYS A 760 -50.28 0.42 44.62
N ASN A 761 -50.36 1.66 44.12
CA ASN A 761 -51.56 2.45 44.03
C ASN A 761 -52.31 2.26 42.69
N VAL A 762 -51.73 1.58 41.73
CA VAL A 762 -52.29 1.48 40.36
C VAL A 762 -53.38 0.41 40.26
N THR A 763 -53.27 -0.66 41.07
CA THR A 763 -54.26 -1.76 41.06
C THR A 763 -55.56 -1.37 41.79
N ASP A 764 -55.53 -0.37 42.65
CA ASP A 764 -56.71 0.09 43.39
C ASP A 764 -57.69 0.90 42.54
N GLY A 765 -57.23 1.43 41.36
CA GLY A 765 -58.04 2.16 40.37
C GLY A 765 -58.47 1.36 39.15
N ALA A 766 -58.37 0.04 39.17
CA ALA A 766 -58.68 -0.83 38.01
C ALA A 766 -60.15 -0.78 37.64
N THR A 767 -60.44 -0.58 36.35
CA THR A 767 -61.79 -0.70 35.78
C THR A 767 -61.98 -2.14 35.30
N GLU A 768 -63.15 -2.74 35.65
CA GLU A 768 -63.48 -4.08 35.22
C GLU A 768 -64.20 -4.06 33.85
N VAL A 769 -63.73 -4.85 32.90
CA VAL A 769 -64.32 -5.05 31.58
C VAL A 769 -64.40 -6.53 31.28
N ASN A 770 -65.60 -7.09 31.23
CA ASN A 770 -65.90 -8.54 30.99
C ASN A 770 -65.13 -9.47 31.96
N GLY A 771 -65.00 -9.08 33.25
CA GLY A 771 -64.28 -9.86 34.28
C GLY A 771 -62.72 -9.76 34.16
N ILE A 772 -62.22 -8.76 33.39
CA ILE A 772 -60.76 -8.46 33.28
C ILE A 772 -60.48 -7.10 33.88
N LYS A 773 -59.54 -7.02 34.78
CA LYS A 773 -59.06 -5.75 35.37
C LYS A 773 -58.24 -4.97 34.38
N VAL A 774 -58.62 -3.75 34.06
CA VAL A 774 -57.94 -2.85 33.15
C VAL A 774 -57.38 -1.64 33.92
N PHE A 775 -56.08 -1.40 33.84
CA PHE A 775 -55.46 -0.30 34.56
C PHE A 775 -54.25 0.27 33.77
N SER A 776 -53.95 1.48 34.06
CA SER A 776 -52.77 2.16 33.44
C SER A 776 -51.98 2.95 34.50
N ALA A 777 -50.73 3.12 34.29
CA ALA A 777 -49.87 3.96 35.14
C ALA A 777 -48.77 4.65 34.33
N MET A 778 -48.39 5.84 34.80
CA MET A 778 -47.19 6.56 34.41
C MET A 778 -46.09 6.36 35.44
N LEU A 779 -44.87 5.92 35.02
CA LEU A 779 -43.73 5.69 35.85
C LEU A 779 -42.61 6.68 35.43
N SER A 780 -42.31 7.62 36.32
CA SER A 780 -41.28 8.64 36.05
C SER A 780 -39.86 8.08 36.35
N GLY A 781 -38.91 8.41 35.52
CA GLY A 781 -37.49 7.97 35.67
C GLY A 781 -37.25 6.51 35.29
N VAL A 782 -38.16 5.89 34.54
CA VAL A 782 -38.07 4.45 34.19
C VAL A 782 -37.73 4.27 32.72
N THR A 783 -36.67 3.51 32.41
CA THR A 783 -36.24 3.14 31.07
C THR A 783 -37.08 1.96 30.54
N GLY A 784 -36.98 1.69 29.24
CA GLY A 784 -37.70 0.59 28.61
C GLY A 784 -37.45 -0.80 29.25
N ASP A 785 -36.23 -1.08 29.70
CA ASP A 785 -35.89 -2.34 30.36
C ASP A 785 -36.41 -2.42 31.79
N SER A 786 -36.38 -1.33 32.53
CA SER A 786 -36.97 -1.24 33.86
C SER A 786 -38.48 -1.34 33.79
N LEU A 787 -39.10 -0.80 32.73
CA LEU A 787 -40.53 -0.91 32.44
C LEU A 787 -40.96 -2.37 32.21
N ARG A 788 -40.13 -3.16 31.48
CA ARG A 788 -40.35 -4.59 31.29
C ARG A 788 -40.34 -5.36 32.64
N LYS A 789 -39.32 -5.10 33.48
CA LYS A 789 -39.19 -5.71 34.82
C LYS A 789 -40.41 -5.36 35.70
N ALA A 790 -40.90 -4.14 35.57
CA ALA A 790 -42.16 -3.74 36.24
C ALA A 790 -43.35 -4.52 35.74
N GLY A 791 -43.44 -4.73 34.45
CA GLY A 791 -44.47 -5.51 33.80
C GLY A 791 -44.47 -6.98 34.17
N ASP A 792 -43.29 -7.60 34.30
CA ASP A 792 -43.21 -9.03 34.70
C ASP A 792 -43.72 -9.23 36.12
N LYS A 793 -43.42 -8.29 37.04
CA LYS A 793 -43.94 -8.33 38.42
C LYS A 793 -45.47 -8.18 38.48
N LEU A 794 -46.07 -7.41 37.56
CA LEU A 794 -47.53 -7.33 37.45
C LEU A 794 -48.13 -8.64 36.96
N LYS A 795 -47.48 -9.39 36.11
CA LYS A 795 -47.91 -10.73 35.71
C LYS A 795 -47.94 -11.72 36.87
N ASP A 796 -46.94 -11.64 37.78
CA ASP A 796 -46.85 -12.52 38.92
C ASP A 796 -47.87 -12.19 40.02
N ALA A 797 -48.37 -10.96 40.03
CA ALA A 797 -49.25 -10.47 41.09
C ALA A 797 -50.75 -10.47 40.72
N ASN A 798 -51.14 -10.75 39.47
CA ASN A 798 -52.53 -10.65 38.96
C ASN A 798 -52.84 -11.74 37.97
N ASP A 799 -53.99 -12.40 38.15
CA ASP A 799 -54.42 -13.54 37.31
C ASP A 799 -55.15 -13.12 36.02
N SER A 800 -56.01 -12.09 36.08
CA SER A 800 -56.81 -11.65 34.96
C SER A 800 -56.81 -10.14 34.79
N PHE A 801 -55.93 -9.65 33.89
CA PHE A 801 -55.70 -8.20 33.74
C PHE A 801 -55.19 -7.79 32.35
N ILE A 802 -55.36 -6.52 32.04
CA ILE A 802 -54.69 -5.77 30.97
C ILE A 802 -54.09 -4.51 31.62
N ALA A 803 -52.79 -4.31 31.45
CA ALA A 803 -52.12 -3.15 31.99
C ALA A 803 -51.37 -2.40 30.87
N VAL A 804 -51.39 -1.07 30.93
CA VAL A 804 -50.50 -0.20 30.13
C VAL A 804 -49.70 0.69 31.07
N LEU A 805 -48.40 0.48 30.99
CA LEU A 805 -47.43 1.30 31.72
C LEU A 805 -46.74 2.28 30.76
N ALA A 806 -46.68 3.55 31.12
CA ALA A 806 -45.88 4.55 30.44
C ALA A 806 -44.64 4.84 31.25
N GLY A 807 -43.45 4.63 30.70
CA GLY A 807 -42.16 5.00 31.32
C GLY A 807 -41.57 6.24 30.65
N VAL A 808 -41.14 7.22 31.43
CA VAL A 808 -40.54 8.45 30.91
C VAL A 808 -39.20 8.68 31.66
N SER A 809 -38.09 8.83 30.91
CA SER A 809 -36.77 9.25 31.43
C SER A 809 -36.13 10.16 30.43
N ASP A 810 -35.53 11.28 30.89
CA ASP A 810 -34.78 12.25 30.08
C ASP A 810 -35.52 12.72 28.81
N GLY A 811 -36.85 12.95 28.91
CA GLY A 811 -37.67 13.43 27.82
C GLY A 811 -38.02 12.36 26.75
N LYS A 812 -37.59 11.12 26.95
CA LYS A 812 -37.96 9.97 26.09
C LYS A 812 -38.96 9.07 26.84
N GLY A 813 -39.90 8.55 26.14
CA GLY A 813 -40.97 7.70 26.74
C GLY A 813 -41.20 6.41 25.97
N ASN A 814 -41.67 5.40 26.68
CA ASN A 814 -42.14 4.12 26.11
C ASN A 814 -43.42 3.69 26.80
N PHE A 815 -44.38 3.12 26.02
CA PHE A 815 -45.50 2.35 26.53
C PHE A 815 -45.15 0.87 26.54
N LEU A 816 -45.52 0.22 27.62
CA LEU A 816 -45.57 -1.26 27.73
C LEU A 816 -47.00 -1.68 27.97
N CYS A 817 -47.58 -2.49 27.09
CA CYS A 817 -48.86 -3.13 27.30
C CYS A 817 -48.66 -4.61 27.62
N ILE A 818 -49.35 -5.08 28.65
CA ILE A 818 -49.35 -6.47 29.10
C ILE A 818 -50.79 -6.93 29.22
N ALA A 819 -51.09 -8.15 28.71
CA ALA A 819 -52.32 -8.84 28.88
C ALA A 819 -52.10 -10.22 29.44
N SER A 820 -52.86 -10.59 30.49
CA SER A 820 -52.81 -11.94 31.04
C SER A 820 -53.30 -13.01 30.04
N PRO A 821 -52.92 -14.29 30.20
CA PRO A 821 -53.35 -15.36 29.35
C PRO A 821 -54.89 -15.46 29.22
N GLU A 822 -55.59 -15.20 30.32
CA GLU A 822 -57.05 -15.19 30.34
C GLU A 822 -57.62 -14.02 29.50
N ALA A 823 -57.05 -12.84 29.61
CA ALA A 823 -57.41 -11.68 28.81
C ALA A 823 -57.18 -11.93 27.31
N VAL A 824 -56.10 -12.58 26.96
CA VAL A 824 -55.79 -12.96 25.57
C VAL A 824 -56.77 -13.99 25.04
N ALA A 825 -57.16 -14.97 25.87
CA ALA A 825 -58.17 -15.97 25.54
C ALA A 825 -59.58 -15.35 25.27
N LYS A 826 -59.88 -14.22 25.94
CA LYS A 826 -61.09 -13.41 25.70
C LYS A 826 -61.02 -12.42 24.55
N GLY A 827 -59.92 -12.43 23.77
CA GLY A 827 -59.71 -11.62 22.56
C GLY A 827 -58.81 -10.38 22.74
N ALA A 828 -58.26 -10.16 23.90
CA ALA A 828 -57.32 -9.05 24.09
C ALA A 828 -56.02 -9.26 23.31
N ASN A 829 -55.46 -8.18 22.80
CA ASN A 829 -54.19 -8.21 22.08
C ASN A 829 -53.32 -6.99 22.44
N ALA A 830 -52.28 -7.19 23.22
CA ALA A 830 -51.40 -6.14 23.71
C ALA A 830 -50.73 -5.36 22.56
N GLY A 831 -50.41 -6.04 21.44
CA GLY A 831 -49.83 -5.40 20.26
C GLY A 831 -50.78 -4.40 19.58
N LYS A 832 -52.10 -4.75 19.50
CA LYS A 832 -53.12 -3.85 18.94
C LYS A 832 -53.45 -2.73 19.90
N ILE A 833 -53.48 -2.97 21.21
CA ILE A 833 -53.73 -1.97 22.26
C ILE A 833 -52.61 -0.95 22.27
N VAL A 834 -51.36 -1.38 22.38
CA VAL A 834 -50.21 -0.47 22.45
C VAL A 834 -50.09 0.38 21.19
N LYS A 835 -50.43 -0.18 20.02
CA LYS A 835 -50.40 0.55 18.74
C LYS A 835 -51.46 1.68 18.71
N LYS A 836 -52.64 1.46 19.23
CA LYS A 836 -53.70 2.50 19.32
C LYS A 836 -53.35 3.56 20.33
N ILE A 837 -52.77 3.19 21.50
CA ILE A 837 -52.34 4.09 22.54
C ILE A 837 -51.17 4.95 22.09
N ALA A 838 -50.17 4.32 21.45
CA ALA A 838 -49.02 5.02 20.95
C ALA A 838 -49.39 6.04 19.82
N ALA A 839 -50.39 5.73 19.00
CA ALA A 839 -50.86 6.63 17.97
C ALA A 839 -51.40 7.98 18.54
N ILE A 840 -51.99 7.99 19.71
CA ILE A 840 -52.49 9.20 20.42
C ILE A 840 -51.29 10.08 20.81
N ALA A 841 -50.20 9.47 21.27
CA ALA A 841 -48.96 10.16 21.64
C ALA A 841 -47.95 10.27 20.46
N GLY A 842 -48.39 10.13 19.22
CA GLY A 842 -47.57 10.24 18.01
C GLY A 842 -46.48 9.18 17.82
N GLY A 843 -46.51 8.13 18.65
CA GLY A 843 -45.51 7.07 18.66
C GLY A 843 -45.84 5.90 17.74
N LYS A 844 -44.89 4.95 17.63
CA LYS A 844 -45.04 3.71 16.85
C LYS A 844 -44.54 2.53 17.68
N GLY A 845 -45.18 1.39 17.53
CA GLY A 845 -44.74 0.14 18.16
C GLY A 845 -45.70 -1.02 17.90
N GLY A 846 -45.47 -2.13 18.61
CA GLY A 846 -46.23 -3.34 18.51
C GLY A 846 -45.60 -4.47 19.30
N GLY A 847 -46.09 -5.68 19.16
CA GLY A 847 -45.55 -6.84 19.86
C GLY A 847 -46.47 -8.04 19.79
N LYS A 848 -46.29 -8.96 20.68
CA LYS A 848 -47.09 -10.18 20.84
C LYS A 848 -48.47 -9.90 21.45
N PRO A 849 -49.41 -10.82 21.40
CA PRO A 849 -50.73 -10.63 22.02
C PRO A 849 -50.70 -10.46 23.54
N ASP A 850 -49.70 -11.02 24.23
CA ASP A 850 -49.53 -10.98 25.67
C ASP A 850 -48.65 -9.82 26.16
N THR A 851 -47.71 -9.35 25.34
CA THR A 851 -46.79 -8.28 25.69
C THR A 851 -46.33 -7.49 24.48
N ALA A 852 -46.40 -6.16 24.55
CA ALA A 852 -46.03 -5.29 23.44
C ALA A 852 -45.51 -3.93 23.96
N MET A 853 -44.58 -3.32 23.21
CA MET A 853 -44.01 -2.01 23.51
C MET A 853 -44.13 -1.04 22.37
N ALA A 854 -44.24 0.24 22.69
CA ALA A 854 -44.20 1.33 21.71
C ALA A 854 -43.41 2.53 22.26
N GLY A 855 -42.75 3.27 21.37
CA GLY A 855 -42.14 4.55 21.73
C GLY A 855 -43.19 5.64 21.87
N ILE A 856 -42.91 6.66 22.68
CA ILE A 856 -43.74 7.88 22.87
C ILE A 856 -42.98 9.00 22.17
N ALA A 857 -43.64 9.67 21.19
CA ALA A 857 -43.09 10.82 20.50
C ALA A 857 -43.42 12.13 21.20
N ASP A 858 -44.58 12.24 21.80
CA ASP A 858 -45.07 13.41 22.53
C ASP A 858 -45.44 12.99 23.96
N VAL A 859 -44.54 13.30 24.90
CA VAL A 859 -44.73 12.94 26.32
C VAL A 859 -45.88 13.73 26.99
N THR A 860 -46.32 14.85 26.44
CA THR A 860 -47.43 15.63 26.98
C THR A 860 -48.78 14.98 26.76
N LYS A 861 -48.88 14.04 25.87
CA LYS A 861 -50.11 13.30 25.54
C LYS A 861 -50.22 11.93 26.22
N ILE A 862 -49.36 11.65 27.18
CA ILE A 862 -49.37 10.35 27.87
C ILE A 862 -50.63 10.15 28.64
N ASP A 863 -51.11 11.15 29.40
CA ASP A 863 -52.33 11.04 30.19
C ASP A 863 -53.57 10.84 29.31
N GLU A 864 -53.66 11.54 28.17
CA GLU A 864 -54.70 11.36 27.17
C GLU A 864 -54.70 9.92 26.62
N ALA A 865 -53.50 9.42 26.29
CA ALA A 865 -53.29 8.08 25.76
C ALA A 865 -53.64 6.98 26.78
N LEU A 866 -53.28 7.17 28.05
CA LEU A 866 -53.63 6.21 29.14
C LEU A 866 -55.10 6.23 29.49
N LEU A 867 -55.80 7.38 29.47
CA LEU A 867 -57.24 7.50 29.67
C LEU A 867 -58.05 6.75 28.60
N ALA A 868 -57.57 6.71 27.36
CA ALA A 868 -58.24 6.01 26.26
C ALA A 868 -58.17 4.45 26.41
N LEU A 869 -57.38 3.90 27.31
CA LEU A 869 -57.15 2.47 27.46
C LEU A 869 -58.46 1.70 27.68
N THR A 870 -59.28 2.15 28.61
CA THR A 870 -60.53 1.45 28.97
C THR A 870 -61.48 1.33 27.78
N ASP A 871 -61.60 2.38 26.99
CA ASP A 871 -62.52 2.37 25.78
C ASP A 871 -61.92 1.53 24.64
N ILE A 872 -60.60 1.55 24.49
CA ILE A 872 -59.87 0.70 23.52
C ILE A 872 -60.10 -0.79 23.85
N VAL A 873 -60.06 -1.13 25.15
CA VAL A 873 -60.23 -2.50 25.63
C VAL A 873 -61.70 -2.90 25.51
N LYS A 874 -62.66 -2.06 25.92
CA LYS A 874 -64.12 -2.32 25.75
C LYS A 874 -64.46 -2.62 24.28
N ASN A 875 -63.93 -1.86 23.35
CA ASN A 875 -64.17 -2.09 21.91
C ASN A 875 -63.47 -3.33 21.37
N MET A 876 -62.64 -4.01 22.12
CA MET A 876 -61.86 -5.19 21.67
C MET A 876 -62.42 -6.49 22.25
N ILE A 877 -62.87 -6.48 23.51
CA ILE A 877 -63.30 -7.66 24.27
C ILE A 877 -64.72 -7.50 24.91
N GLY A 878 -65.33 -6.35 24.63
CA GLY A 878 -66.68 -5.96 25.18
C GLY A 878 -67.84 -6.53 24.50
#